data_3c98ffe0d9bb1d1c6c13a89bec138ff3
#
_entry.id   3c98ffe0d9bb1d1c6c13a89bec138ff3
#
_cell.length_a   1.000
_cell.length_b   1.000
_cell.length_c   1.000
_cell.angle_alpha   90.00
_cell.angle_beta   90.00
_cell.angle_gamma   90.00
#
_symmetry.space_group_name_H-M   'P 1'
#
loop_
_entity.id
_entity.type
_entity.pdbx_description
1 polymer ?
#
loop_
_entity_poly.entity_id
_entity_poly.type
_entity_poly.pdbx_seq_one_letter_code
_entity_poly.pdbx_strand_id
1 'polypeptide(L)'
;MKHIIGLSAIALAILSGCSNTATLTQSPQTSLLSPTLVVSPNDNREYKTLTLANDIEVILVSDPSAEKSAASLSVGVGLLHDPMSQQGMAHYLEHMLFLGTERYPDTKGYSDFMTKNGGAHNAYTWLDITNYMFKINNDAFDEGLDRFSDFFKAPKLYPEYTEKEKNAVNAEWSMRREMDFFGQFKLARKMMGEHPANRFLIGNLETLGDKADSSLHKETVDFYNKYYSSNIMKVALISNLPLEEMQKKAEKYFADIKNKNIEKPKVSAKLNFDNAGGKRVFYSPNEDVKQLQLDFTITNNQTEFAVKPNRFVAYLLSNEMPGSPAQILRDKGWVSQLSASASPNQYGNYGSLNVNIELTDEGMKNREAIVATIMQYIDLIKREGVNSKYFNEIRTSLNNQFKFLEKGDEFNYVSALTQSMQDYPLNHAINAPYYYAKFDADAVNNVLKQLNADTLRVWYISQQEDTDSQLHFYDGKYRISDISDAEIASWEKPSEFNLALPSVNNLLPESFAIKTQAFKEQKHPELSYDKNGVKIWRQASQQFAEQPKGLVEVYINTQTGLRDINSTVLYSVWADLYNTQLSQLRTEAAIAGMNVNLSSSNGLVLSLSGFTDKQDTLLKQALAGFDDEISSQAFNQAIDRYQRDLLNQQKQFPYAQAFSEYSKLTRTGSFDTDALIKAAQSLTLADLQALKQSTLANNNLRVFSYGNYNQKDIDAIAAELTAILPNNHTKSEFARSKAWLPQLGEARVLHKDIDVADVAVVDMTIHPTPGYKQKAQAAVLQGHFRTIAFDKMRTEEQLAYAVGALARPIEDYSGIGLFIQTPVKGPKEIQVRFDKFKKEYASELNAMSEETFAQLKNATLVSLKEQPKNLSDEMSPLINDWYRENFDFDSKQKLIAEVEKVTLADIKDYYQQTMLNPQAARLNVQLRGSKFSDSEFADLPNQTKVTSLDAYYSDIKLQK
;
A
#
# COMPACT_ATOMS: atom_id res chain seq x y z
N MET A 1 -13.92 -59.93 15.93
CA MET A 1 -14.70 -60.58 17.00
C MET A 1 -15.38 -59.43 17.75
N LYS A 2 -16.64 -59.23 17.48
CA LYS A 2 -17.81 -59.65 18.37
C LYS A 2 -17.72 -58.85 19.66
N HIS A 3 -18.58 -58.07 20.13
CA HIS A 3 -20.06 -57.82 20.14
C HIS A 3 -20.28 -56.97 21.39
N ILE A 4 -21.26 -56.24 21.71
CA ILE A 4 -22.68 -56.05 21.39
C ILE A 4 -23.22 -55.01 22.40
N ILE A 5 -23.97 -54.03 21.98
CA ILE A 5 -25.29 -53.52 22.37
C ILE A 5 -25.69 -53.48 23.85
N GLY A 6 -26.31 -52.37 24.25
CA GLY A 6 -27.21 -52.31 25.43
C GLY A 6 -27.91 -50.96 25.60
N LEU A 7 -29.10 -50.85 25.10
CA LEU A 7 -30.14 -49.83 25.29
C LEU A 7 -30.79 -49.88 26.69
N SER A 8 -31.40 -48.80 27.10
CA SER A 8 -32.74 -48.56 27.72
C SER A 8 -32.67 -47.50 28.81
N ALA A 9 -33.31 -46.42 28.76
CA ALA A 9 -34.71 -45.96 28.69
C ALA A 9 -35.43 -45.90 30.04
N ILE A 10 -35.98 -44.71 30.32
CA ILE A 10 -37.21 -44.35 31.05
C ILE A 10 -37.21 -44.37 32.58
N ALA A 11 -37.50 -43.21 33.21
CA ALA A 11 -38.79 -43.00 33.90
C ALA A 11 -38.95 -41.57 34.44
N LEU A 12 -40.13 -41.00 34.17
CA LEU A 12 -40.71 -39.77 34.81
C LEU A 12 -40.94 -39.98 36.29
N ALA A 13 -40.85 -38.87 37.05
CA ALA A 13 -41.74 -38.61 38.16
C ALA A 13 -41.93 -37.09 38.37
N ILE A 14 -43.15 -36.67 38.27
CA ILE A 14 -43.75 -35.37 38.60
C ILE A 14 -43.96 -35.33 40.11
N LEU A 15 -43.72 -34.18 40.76
CA LEU A 15 -44.65 -33.60 41.71
C LEU A 15 -44.25 -32.18 42.18
N SER A 16 -45.20 -31.31 42.05
CA SER A 16 -45.54 -29.96 42.48
C SER A 16 -45.00 -29.44 43.82
N GLY A 17 -44.79 -28.15 43.86
CA GLY A 17 -44.73 -27.34 45.08
C GLY A 17 -44.34 -25.89 44.89
N CYS A 18 -45.31 -25.01 44.66
CA CYS A 18 -45.52 -23.59 45.01
C CYS A 18 -44.36 -22.62 45.17
N SER A 19 -44.40 -21.64 44.31
CA SER A 19 -44.30 -20.15 44.50
C SER A 19 -43.23 -19.53 45.40
N ASN A 20 -42.32 -18.79 44.71
CA ASN A 20 -42.03 -17.41 45.13
C ASN A 20 -41.47 -16.65 43.92
N THR A 21 -42.21 -15.60 43.55
CA THR A 21 -41.84 -14.60 42.53
C THR A 21 -40.64 -13.79 42.98
N ALA A 22 -39.49 -14.08 42.39
CA ALA A 22 -38.38 -13.13 42.30
C ALA A 22 -38.15 -12.89 40.80
N THR A 23 -38.44 -11.68 40.38
CA THR A 23 -38.08 -11.18 39.02
C THR A 23 -36.58 -11.17 38.86
N LEU A 24 -36.05 -12.24 38.30
CA LEU A 24 -34.71 -12.24 37.77
C LEU A 24 -34.77 -11.60 36.38
N THR A 25 -34.19 -10.42 36.25
CA THR A 25 -33.80 -9.83 34.99
C THR A 25 -32.89 -10.85 34.26
N GLN A 26 -33.42 -11.51 33.27
CA GLN A 26 -32.64 -12.34 32.36
C GLN A 26 -31.60 -11.48 31.65
N SER A 27 -30.32 -11.71 31.95
CA SER A 27 -29.23 -11.33 31.07
C SER A 27 -29.44 -12.01 29.70
N PRO A 28 -29.19 -11.32 28.60
CA PRO A 28 -29.36 -11.92 27.28
C PRO A 28 -28.43 -13.15 27.15
N GLN A 29 -29.01 -14.32 26.92
CA GLN A 29 -28.28 -15.55 26.70
C GLN A 29 -27.50 -15.42 25.38
N THR A 30 -26.18 -15.41 25.49
CA THR A 30 -25.27 -15.70 24.38
C THR A 30 -25.51 -17.12 23.89
N SER A 31 -26.05 -17.28 22.71
CA SER A 31 -26.36 -18.56 22.14
C SER A 31 -25.36 -18.96 21.05
N LEU A 32 -25.11 -20.26 21.02
CA LEU A 32 -24.45 -21.04 20.00
C LEU A 32 -22.91 -21.03 20.03
N LEU A 33 -22.35 -22.22 20.05
CA LEU A 33 -20.93 -22.51 19.86
C LEU A 33 -20.47 -21.86 18.55
N SER A 34 -19.82 -20.73 18.66
CA SER A 34 -19.22 -20.06 17.51
C SER A 34 -18.06 -20.92 16.97
N PRO A 35 -17.91 -21.03 15.66
CA PRO A 35 -16.89 -21.88 15.06
C PRO A 35 -15.48 -21.42 15.46
N THR A 36 -14.61 -22.38 15.76
CA THR A 36 -13.21 -22.11 16.10
C THR A 36 -12.47 -21.58 14.87
N LEU A 37 -11.78 -20.45 15.02
CA LEU A 37 -10.94 -19.87 13.97
C LEU A 37 -9.74 -20.76 13.67
N VAL A 38 -9.39 -20.84 12.38
CA VAL A 38 -8.16 -21.47 11.94
C VAL A 38 -7.06 -20.39 11.90
N VAL A 39 -6.14 -20.46 12.87
CA VAL A 39 -5.04 -19.53 13.05
C VAL A 39 -3.69 -20.14 12.66
N SER A 40 -2.69 -19.30 12.37
CA SER A 40 -1.33 -19.78 12.12
C SER A 40 -0.79 -20.52 13.36
N PRO A 41 -0.11 -21.66 13.20
CA PRO A 41 0.47 -22.39 14.33
C PRO A 41 1.57 -21.60 15.07
N ASN A 42 2.12 -20.54 14.46
CA ASN A 42 3.11 -19.66 15.07
C ASN A 42 2.49 -18.37 15.62
N ASP A 43 1.18 -18.21 15.57
CA ASP A 43 0.49 -17.06 16.15
C ASP A 43 0.22 -17.33 17.63
N ASN A 44 0.79 -16.53 18.49
CA ASN A 44 0.69 -16.64 19.95
C ASN A 44 -0.43 -15.79 20.57
N ARG A 45 -1.28 -15.15 19.74
CA ARG A 45 -2.46 -14.42 20.19
C ARG A 45 -3.59 -15.37 20.56
N GLU A 46 -4.46 -14.92 21.45
CA GLU A 46 -5.68 -15.65 21.78
C GLU A 46 -6.86 -15.11 20.98
N TYR A 47 -7.73 -15.98 20.56
CA TYR A 47 -8.85 -15.65 19.68
C TYR A 47 -10.17 -16.17 20.22
N LYS A 48 -11.22 -15.37 20.05
CA LYS A 48 -12.59 -15.78 20.35
C LYS A 48 -13.54 -15.25 19.30
N THR A 49 -14.42 -16.10 18.82
CA THR A 49 -15.55 -15.71 17.97
C THR A 49 -16.82 -15.71 18.79
N LEU A 50 -17.74 -14.80 18.53
CA LEU A 50 -19.07 -14.76 19.14
C LEU A 50 -20.08 -14.09 18.20
N THR A 51 -21.35 -14.39 18.41
CA THR A 51 -22.45 -13.68 17.79
C THR A 51 -23.23 -12.95 18.89
N LEU A 52 -23.40 -11.65 18.76
CA LEU A 52 -24.14 -10.82 19.71
C LEU A 52 -25.65 -11.09 19.56
N ALA A 53 -26.42 -10.66 20.57
CA ALA A 53 -27.88 -10.83 20.60
C ALA A 53 -28.61 -10.15 19.44
N ASN A 54 -27.95 -9.21 18.75
CA ASN A 54 -28.45 -8.49 17.58
C ASN A 54 -27.86 -9.02 16.25
N ASP A 55 -27.31 -10.24 16.25
CA ASP A 55 -26.73 -10.97 15.11
C ASP A 55 -25.41 -10.38 14.57
N ILE A 56 -24.74 -9.44 15.25
CA ILE A 56 -23.37 -9.07 14.87
C ILE A 56 -22.43 -10.24 15.15
N GLU A 57 -21.69 -10.69 14.14
CA GLU A 57 -20.56 -11.59 14.35
C GLU A 57 -19.31 -10.80 14.75
N VAL A 58 -18.60 -11.29 15.75
CA VAL A 58 -17.43 -10.62 16.34
C VAL A 58 -16.23 -11.56 16.39
N ILE A 59 -15.07 -11.07 16.03
CA ILE A 59 -13.77 -11.67 16.32
C ILE A 59 -13.06 -10.81 17.38
N LEU A 60 -12.71 -11.44 18.50
CA LEU A 60 -11.85 -10.85 19.53
C LEU A 60 -10.46 -11.43 19.43
N VAL A 61 -9.45 -10.54 19.54
CA VAL A 61 -8.04 -10.90 19.49
C VAL A 61 -7.34 -10.31 20.72
N SER A 62 -6.89 -11.18 21.64
CA SER A 62 -6.10 -10.78 22.80
C SER A 62 -4.62 -10.93 22.47
N ASP A 63 -3.89 -9.84 22.45
CA ASP A 63 -2.44 -9.79 22.32
C ASP A 63 -1.83 -9.03 23.50
N PRO A 64 -1.37 -9.72 24.55
CA PRO A 64 -0.80 -9.06 25.72
C PRO A 64 0.39 -8.13 25.42
N SER A 65 1.02 -8.29 24.24
CA SER A 65 2.12 -7.43 23.79
C SER A 65 1.65 -6.18 23.04
N ALA A 66 0.35 -6.05 22.74
CA ALA A 66 -0.17 -4.89 22.02
C ALA A 66 -0.13 -3.63 22.89
N GLU A 67 0.55 -2.61 22.41
CA GLU A 67 0.66 -1.31 23.10
C GLU A 67 -0.49 -0.37 22.73
N LYS A 68 -1.19 -0.69 21.65
CA LYS A 68 -2.42 -0.03 21.21
C LYS A 68 -3.53 -1.04 20.99
N SER A 69 -4.75 -0.59 21.19
CA SER A 69 -5.95 -1.36 20.85
C SER A 69 -6.58 -0.83 19.57
N ALA A 70 -7.24 -1.70 18.82
CA ALA A 70 -7.93 -1.32 17.60
C ALA A 70 -9.29 -2.00 17.47
N ALA A 71 -10.19 -1.35 16.75
CA ALA A 71 -11.49 -1.88 16.40
C ALA A 71 -11.83 -1.58 14.94
N SER A 72 -12.55 -2.50 14.32
CA SER A 72 -13.16 -2.29 13.01
C SER A 72 -14.60 -2.80 13.00
N LEU A 73 -15.46 -2.09 12.25
CA LEU A 73 -16.81 -2.52 11.94
C LEU A 73 -17.04 -2.36 10.43
N SER A 74 -17.38 -3.45 9.78
CA SER A 74 -17.81 -3.44 8.38
C SER A 74 -19.32 -3.62 8.24
N VAL A 75 -19.89 -2.93 7.27
CA VAL A 75 -21.29 -3.08 6.84
C VAL A 75 -21.29 -3.74 5.47
N GLY A 76 -22.09 -4.78 5.27
CA GLY A 76 -22.19 -5.52 3.99
C GLY A 76 -22.98 -4.78 2.92
N VAL A 77 -22.70 -3.48 2.73
CA VAL A 77 -23.27 -2.60 1.72
C VAL A 77 -22.22 -1.60 1.23
N GLY A 78 -22.25 -1.27 -0.04
CA GLY A 78 -21.32 -0.33 -0.66
C GLY A 78 -21.87 0.28 -1.93
N LEU A 79 -20.99 0.73 -2.81
CA LEU A 79 -21.28 1.54 -4.00
C LEU A 79 -22.22 0.87 -5.03
N LEU A 80 -22.28 -0.47 -5.06
CA LEU A 80 -23.23 -1.20 -5.92
C LEU A 80 -24.70 -0.99 -5.50
N HIS A 81 -24.94 -0.41 -4.32
CA HIS A 81 -26.28 -0.24 -3.74
C HIS A 81 -26.75 1.21 -3.75
N ASP A 82 -25.93 2.13 -4.29
CA ASP A 82 -26.29 3.53 -4.41
C ASP A 82 -27.60 3.72 -5.18
N PRO A 83 -28.47 4.67 -4.79
CA PRO A 83 -29.59 5.04 -5.62
C PRO A 83 -29.10 5.72 -6.91
N MET A 84 -29.82 5.51 -8.03
CA MET A 84 -29.45 6.15 -9.30
C MET A 84 -29.57 7.68 -9.23
N SER A 85 -30.45 8.19 -8.37
CA SER A 85 -30.62 9.61 -8.08
C SER A 85 -29.41 10.27 -7.41
N GLN A 86 -28.62 9.50 -6.62
CA GLN A 86 -27.52 10.00 -5.80
C GLN A 86 -26.33 9.03 -5.86
N GLN A 87 -25.66 8.92 -7.00
CA GLN A 87 -24.52 8.02 -7.17
C GLN A 87 -23.29 8.54 -6.40
N GLY A 88 -22.67 7.70 -5.60
CA GLY A 88 -21.66 8.03 -4.58
C GLY A 88 -22.25 8.14 -3.17
N MET A 89 -23.51 7.73 -2.97
CA MET A 89 -24.23 7.84 -1.69
C MET A 89 -23.56 7.08 -0.56
N ALA A 90 -23.14 5.84 -0.79
CA ALA A 90 -22.47 5.03 0.25
C ALA A 90 -21.16 5.68 0.73
N HIS A 91 -20.40 6.26 -0.18
CA HIS A 91 -19.17 7.00 0.12
C HIS A 91 -19.48 8.34 0.83
N TYR A 92 -20.48 9.05 0.37
CA TYR A 92 -20.92 10.28 1.03
C TYR A 92 -21.42 10.02 2.46
N LEU A 93 -22.19 8.96 2.70
CA LEU A 93 -22.62 8.55 4.03
C LEU A 93 -21.42 8.18 4.93
N GLU A 94 -20.39 7.54 4.38
CA GLU A 94 -19.14 7.26 5.11
C GLU A 94 -18.58 8.55 5.74
N HIS A 95 -18.47 9.65 4.97
CA HIS A 95 -18.01 10.94 5.47
C HIS A 95 -18.92 11.50 6.57
N MET A 96 -20.23 11.43 6.36
CA MET A 96 -21.20 12.01 7.28
C MET A 96 -21.21 11.35 8.66
N LEU A 97 -20.84 10.08 8.78
CA LEU A 97 -20.85 9.37 10.06
C LEU A 97 -19.80 9.88 11.07
N PHE A 98 -18.73 10.51 10.60
CA PHE A 98 -17.69 11.08 11.48
C PHE A 98 -18.09 12.43 12.08
N LEU A 99 -19.18 13.05 11.64
CA LEU A 99 -19.56 14.41 12.00
C LEU A 99 -20.42 14.52 13.27
N GLY A 100 -20.36 13.52 14.14
CA GLY A 100 -21.03 13.55 15.42
C GLY A 100 -22.29 12.69 15.53
N THR A 101 -22.60 12.36 16.75
CA THR A 101 -23.69 11.48 17.16
C THR A 101 -24.57 12.16 18.21
N GLU A 102 -25.66 11.53 18.61
CA GLU A 102 -26.51 12.11 19.66
C GLU A 102 -25.78 12.27 20.99
N ARG A 103 -24.92 11.33 21.36
CA ARG A 103 -24.12 11.38 22.60
C ARG A 103 -22.89 12.27 22.49
N TYR A 104 -22.32 12.36 21.29
CA TYR A 104 -21.11 13.12 20.98
C TYR A 104 -21.39 14.09 19.85
N PRO A 105 -22.12 15.18 20.09
CA PRO A 105 -22.64 16.04 19.02
C PRO A 105 -21.60 16.98 18.41
N ASP A 106 -20.41 17.09 18.99
CA ASP A 106 -19.33 17.90 18.45
C ASP A 106 -18.71 17.21 17.21
N THR A 107 -18.78 17.87 16.07
CA THR A 107 -18.29 17.34 14.79
C THR A 107 -16.78 17.12 14.72
N LYS A 108 -16.00 17.73 15.61
CA LYS A 108 -14.54 17.53 15.76
C LYS A 108 -14.19 16.59 16.92
N GLY A 109 -15.14 16.33 17.79
CA GLY A 109 -14.91 15.66 19.09
C GLY A 109 -14.31 14.26 18.94
N TYR A 110 -14.57 13.54 17.84
CA TYR A 110 -13.97 12.24 17.58
C TYR A 110 -12.51 12.36 17.15
N SER A 111 -12.21 13.23 16.21
CA SER A 111 -10.84 13.45 15.70
C SER A 111 -9.92 14.00 16.80
N ASP A 112 -10.40 14.96 17.60
CA ASP A 112 -9.68 15.52 18.73
C ASP A 112 -9.36 14.47 19.80
N PHE A 113 -10.35 13.63 20.11
CA PHE A 113 -10.17 12.53 21.06
C PHE A 113 -9.11 11.54 20.55
N MET A 114 -9.17 11.13 19.29
CA MET A 114 -8.18 10.25 18.68
C MET A 114 -6.78 10.85 18.78
N THR A 115 -6.61 12.10 18.38
CA THR A 115 -5.30 12.78 18.38
C THR A 115 -4.70 12.88 19.78
N LYS A 116 -5.48 13.28 20.77
CA LYS A 116 -5.01 13.41 22.17
C LYS A 116 -4.55 12.09 22.77
N ASN A 117 -5.13 10.99 22.33
CA ASN A 117 -4.85 9.65 22.84
C ASN A 117 -4.00 8.79 21.90
N GLY A 118 -3.21 9.40 21.01
CA GLY A 118 -2.31 8.69 20.10
C GLY A 118 -3.03 7.77 19.11
N GLY A 119 -4.30 8.06 18.83
CA GLY A 119 -5.14 7.29 17.94
C GLY A 119 -5.01 7.69 16.47
N ALA A 120 -5.50 6.81 15.63
CA ALA A 120 -5.75 7.02 14.21
C ALA A 120 -7.09 6.39 13.85
N HIS A 121 -7.80 6.95 12.90
CA HIS A 121 -9.04 6.40 12.38
C HIS A 121 -9.11 6.58 10.87
N ASN A 122 -9.89 5.73 10.22
CA ASN A 122 -10.19 5.82 8.81
C ASN A 122 -11.47 5.05 8.49
N ALA A 123 -11.95 5.22 7.28
CA ALA A 123 -12.96 4.36 6.69
C ALA A 123 -12.68 4.20 5.19
N TYR A 124 -13.32 3.24 4.57
CA TYR A 124 -13.36 3.12 3.11
C TYR A 124 -14.68 2.50 2.66
N THR A 125 -15.13 2.92 1.50
CA THR A 125 -16.29 2.35 0.81
C THR A 125 -15.82 1.71 -0.50
N TRP A 126 -16.17 0.44 -0.69
CA TRP A 126 -15.95 -0.27 -1.94
C TRP A 126 -17.28 -0.75 -2.53
N LEU A 127 -17.23 -1.64 -3.49
CA LEU A 127 -18.41 -2.03 -4.27
C LEU A 127 -19.55 -2.60 -3.41
N ASP A 128 -19.24 -3.48 -2.45
CA ASP A 128 -20.24 -4.21 -1.64
C ASP A 128 -19.96 -4.14 -0.11
N ILE A 129 -19.04 -3.26 0.30
CA ILE A 129 -18.65 -3.08 1.70
C ILE A 129 -18.40 -1.61 2.01
N THR A 130 -18.75 -1.18 3.22
CA THR A 130 -18.25 0.03 3.86
C THR A 130 -17.62 -0.37 5.18
N ASN A 131 -16.37 0.02 5.42
CA ASN A 131 -15.59 -0.41 6.58
C ASN A 131 -15.04 0.80 7.34
N TYR A 132 -15.23 0.80 8.66
CA TYR A 132 -14.78 1.83 9.58
C TYR A 132 -13.79 1.23 10.56
N MET A 133 -12.73 1.95 10.92
CA MET A 133 -11.73 1.44 11.84
C MET A 133 -11.03 2.54 12.61
N PHE A 134 -10.54 2.18 13.80
CA PHE A 134 -9.64 3.02 14.58
C PHE A 134 -8.60 2.20 15.34
N LYS A 135 -7.49 2.86 15.68
CA LYS A 135 -6.46 2.39 16.62
C LYS A 135 -6.20 3.50 17.64
N ILE A 136 -5.96 3.15 18.91
CA ILE A 136 -5.77 4.12 19.99
C ILE A 136 -4.92 3.51 21.12
N ASN A 137 -4.33 4.33 21.98
CA ASN A 137 -3.66 3.83 23.19
C ASN A 137 -4.62 3.02 24.07
N ASN A 138 -4.11 1.99 24.73
CA ASN A 138 -4.90 1.01 25.48
C ASN A 138 -5.79 1.63 26.57
N ASP A 139 -5.31 2.66 27.26
CA ASP A 139 -6.03 3.37 28.33
C ASP A 139 -7.24 4.16 27.84
N ALA A 140 -7.26 4.55 26.57
CA ALA A 140 -8.36 5.26 25.93
C ALA A 140 -9.32 4.35 25.12
N PHE A 141 -9.08 3.05 25.10
CA PHE A 141 -9.83 2.12 24.25
C PHE A 141 -11.33 2.05 24.60
N ASP A 142 -11.68 2.09 25.87
CA ASP A 142 -13.08 2.00 26.31
C ASP A 142 -13.92 3.18 25.79
N GLU A 143 -13.43 4.41 25.95
CA GLU A 143 -14.08 5.60 25.40
C GLU A 143 -14.02 5.63 23.87
N GLY A 144 -12.93 5.12 23.27
CA GLY A 144 -12.82 4.96 21.82
C GLY A 144 -13.93 4.07 21.25
N LEU A 145 -14.21 2.94 21.88
CA LEU A 145 -15.31 2.05 21.51
C LEU A 145 -16.69 2.70 21.70
N ASP A 146 -16.86 3.44 22.78
CA ASP A 146 -18.12 4.14 23.08
C ASP A 146 -18.46 5.15 21.97
N ARG A 147 -17.50 6.01 21.62
CA ARG A 147 -17.66 7.00 20.53
C ARG A 147 -17.86 6.35 19.17
N PHE A 148 -17.06 5.33 18.88
CA PHE A 148 -17.09 4.64 17.58
C PHE A 148 -18.39 3.88 17.35
N SER A 149 -18.86 3.14 18.34
CA SER A 149 -20.10 2.35 18.23
C SER A 149 -21.35 3.23 18.04
N ASP A 150 -21.30 4.47 18.51
CA ASP A 150 -22.43 5.42 18.45
C ASP A 150 -22.71 5.90 17.00
N PHE A 151 -21.71 5.83 16.09
CA PHE A 151 -21.91 6.06 14.65
C PHE A 151 -22.98 5.16 14.04
N PHE A 152 -23.10 3.94 14.57
CA PHE A 152 -24.01 2.90 14.06
C PHE A 152 -25.34 2.83 14.85
N LYS A 153 -25.51 3.67 15.85
CA LYS A 153 -26.72 3.74 16.69
C LYS A 153 -27.53 5.01 16.42
N ALA A 154 -26.88 6.15 16.52
CA ALA A 154 -27.56 7.44 16.49
C ALA A 154 -26.69 8.56 15.87
N PRO A 155 -26.23 8.41 14.60
CA PRO A 155 -25.50 9.49 13.93
C PRO A 155 -26.43 10.69 13.71
N LYS A 156 -25.90 11.89 13.87
CA LYS A 156 -26.65 13.13 13.67
C LYS A 156 -26.99 13.40 12.21
N LEU A 157 -26.12 13.00 11.26
CA LEU A 157 -26.29 13.27 9.81
C LEU A 157 -26.74 14.71 9.58
N TYR A 158 -26.03 15.68 10.11
CA TYR A 158 -26.40 17.09 10.15
C TYR A 158 -26.71 17.67 8.77
N PRO A 159 -27.92 18.21 8.53
CA PRO A 159 -28.29 18.83 7.25
C PRO A 159 -27.37 19.99 6.86
N GLU A 160 -26.92 20.79 7.83
CA GLU A 160 -26.04 21.95 7.61
C GLU A 160 -24.64 21.58 7.14
N TYR A 161 -24.21 20.31 7.27
CA TYR A 161 -22.94 19.83 6.76
C TYR A 161 -23.05 19.16 5.37
N THR A 162 -24.27 19.00 4.84
CA THR A 162 -24.52 18.34 3.54
C THR A 162 -23.68 18.94 2.41
N GLU A 163 -23.73 20.27 2.26
CA GLU A 163 -22.97 20.95 1.20
C GLU A 163 -21.47 20.86 1.42
N LYS A 164 -21.04 20.89 2.66
CA LYS A 164 -19.63 20.82 3.03
C LYS A 164 -19.02 19.46 2.68
N GLU A 165 -19.66 18.37 3.07
CA GLU A 165 -19.15 17.04 2.78
C GLU A 165 -19.30 16.66 1.31
N LYS A 166 -20.34 17.14 0.63
CA LYS A 166 -20.45 17.03 -0.83
C LYS A 166 -19.26 17.69 -1.55
N ASN A 167 -18.83 18.86 -1.08
CA ASN A 167 -17.64 19.53 -1.62
C ASN A 167 -16.34 18.75 -1.32
N ALA A 168 -16.23 18.10 -0.14
CA ALA A 168 -15.10 17.25 0.19
C ALA A 168 -15.00 16.03 -0.74
N VAL A 169 -16.13 15.34 -0.98
CA VAL A 169 -16.21 14.23 -1.95
C VAL A 169 -15.87 14.69 -3.37
N ASN A 170 -16.36 15.88 -3.76
CA ASN A 170 -16.04 16.45 -5.08
C ASN A 170 -14.54 16.80 -5.23
N ALA A 171 -13.90 17.29 -4.18
CA ALA A 171 -12.45 17.55 -4.18
C ALA A 171 -11.67 16.25 -4.32
N GLU A 172 -12.13 15.18 -3.69
CA GLU A 172 -11.53 13.85 -3.82
C GLU A 172 -11.67 13.29 -5.25
N TRP A 173 -12.83 13.41 -5.86
CA TRP A 173 -13.00 13.07 -7.27
C TRP A 173 -12.11 13.91 -8.18
N SER A 174 -12.07 15.24 -7.97
CA SER A 174 -11.25 16.14 -8.78
C SER A 174 -9.79 15.72 -8.79
N MET A 175 -9.25 15.30 -7.64
CA MET A 175 -7.89 14.81 -7.50
C MET A 175 -7.63 13.51 -8.30
N ARG A 176 -8.65 12.64 -8.44
CA ARG A 176 -8.56 11.34 -9.12
C ARG A 176 -8.94 11.37 -10.60
N ARG A 177 -9.51 12.46 -11.07
CA ARG A 177 -10.10 12.57 -12.41
C ARG A 177 -9.10 12.33 -13.53
N GLU A 178 -7.88 12.79 -13.35
CA GLU A 178 -6.77 12.70 -14.31
C GLU A 178 -6.01 11.36 -14.24
N MET A 179 -6.34 10.48 -13.27
CA MET A 179 -5.64 9.20 -13.10
C MET A 179 -6.21 8.12 -14.01
N ASP A 180 -5.36 7.53 -14.83
CA ASP A 180 -5.74 6.53 -15.84
C ASP A 180 -6.39 5.28 -15.24
N PHE A 181 -5.93 4.83 -14.05
CA PHE A 181 -6.55 3.70 -13.36
C PHE A 181 -8.07 3.89 -13.16
N PHE A 182 -8.49 5.06 -12.71
CA PHE A 182 -9.93 5.32 -12.49
C PHE A 182 -10.70 5.45 -13.79
N GLY A 183 -10.09 6.01 -14.84
CA GLY A 183 -10.64 6.07 -16.18
C GLY A 183 -10.85 4.67 -16.77
N GLN A 184 -9.84 3.82 -16.76
CA GLN A 184 -9.91 2.44 -17.23
C GLN A 184 -10.94 1.63 -16.43
N PHE A 185 -10.94 1.74 -15.11
CA PHE A 185 -11.90 1.07 -14.24
C PHE A 185 -13.35 1.54 -14.51
N LYS A 186 -13.57 2.83 -14.79
CA LYS A 186 -14.90 3.33 -15.21
C LYS A 186 -15.31 2.79 -16.58
N LEU A 187 -14.37 2.75 -17.53
CA LEU A 187 -14.67 2.25 -18.88
C LEU A 187 -15.03 0.76 -18.86
N ALA A 188 -14.28 -0.05 -18.09
CA ALA A 188 -14.57 -1.48 -17.92
C ALA A 188 -16.01 -1.71 -17.42
N ARG A 189 -16.46 -0.88 -16.46
CA ARG A 189 -17.81 -0.95 -15.87
C ARG A 189 -18.89 -0.36 -16.78
N LYS A 190 -18.54 0.64 -17.60
CA LYS A 190 -19.47 1.23 -18.59
C LYS A 190 -19.96 0.18 -19.58
N MET A 191 -19.09 -0.72 -20.02
CA MET A 191 -19.44 -1.82 -20.92
C MET A 191 -20.41 -2.86 -20.29
N MET A 192 -20.60 -2.83 -18.96
CA MET A 192 -21.55 -3.70 -18.27
C MET A 192 -23.01 -3.25 -18.39
N GLY A 193 -23.28 -2.14 -19.06
CA GLY A 193 -24.63 -1.67 -19.36
C GLY A 193 -25.48 -1.35 -18.12
N GLU A 194 -26.59 -2.05 -17.94
CA GLU A 194 -27.54 -1.88 -16.85
C GLU A 194 -27.06 -2.43 -15.49
N HIS A 195 -25.88 -3.08 -15.46
CA HIS A 195 -25.34 -3.63 -14.23
C HIS A 195 -25.02 -2.51 -13.21
N PRO A 196 -25.30 -2.69 -11.90
CA PRO A 196 -25.03 -1.69 -10.87
C PRO A 196 -23.57 -1.18 -10.84
N ALA A 197 -22.63 -1.99 -11.26
CA ALA A 197 -21.22 -1.59 -11.35
C ALA A 197 -20.98 -0.42 -12.31
N ASN A 198 -21.87 -0.18 -13.28
CA ASN A 198 -21.74 0.96 -14.21
C ASN A 198 -21.99 2.33 -13.56
N ARG A 199 -22.48 2.39 -12.32
CA ARG A 199 -22.68 3.65 -11.59
C ARG A 199 -21.37 4.44 -11.44
N PHE A 200 -21.50 5.74 -11.19
CA PHE A 200 -20.37 6.58 -10.79
C PHE A 200 -20.12 6.40 -9.29
N LEU A 201 -18.98 5.87 -8.94
CA LEU A 201 -18.78 5.31 -7.61
C LEU A 201 -18.31 6.31 -6.55
N ILE A 202 -17.52 7.33 -6.93
CA ILE A 202 -16.94 8.27 -5.96
C ILE A 202 -17.99 9.26 -5.45
N GLY A 203 -18.79 9.79 -6.36
CA GLY A 203 -19.64 10.95 -6.14
C GLY A 203 -18.93 12.28 -6.51
N ASN A 204 -19.72 13.26 -6.94
CA ASN A 204 -19.29 14.62 -7.21
C ASN A 204 -20.49 15.58 -7.14
N LEU A 205 -20.31 16.88 -7.44
CA LEU A 205 -21.38 17.87 -7.37
C LEU A 205 -22.53 17.60 -8.35
N GLU A 206 -22.31 16.85 -9.44
CA GLU A 206 -23.35 16.51 -10.40
C GLU A 206 -24.19 15.31 -9.92
N THR A 207 -23.54 14.29 -9.36
CA THR A 207 -24.21 13.06 -8.96
C THR A 207 -24.79 13.13 -7.56
N LEU A 208 -24.23 13.93 -6.67
CA LEU A 208 -24.68 14.21 -5.31
C LEU A 208 -25.26 15.63 -5.23
N GLY A 209 -26.45 15.77 -4.72
CA GLY A 209 -27.08 17.06 -4.52
C GLY A 209 -28.60 17.00 -4.71
N ASP A 210 -29.31 18.06 -4.30
CA ASP A 210 -30.73 18.14 -4.44
C ASP A 210 -31.12 18.26 -5.92
N LYS A 211 -32.13 17.48 -6.32
CA LYS A 211 -32.72 17.41 -7.66
C LYS A 211 -34.25 17.58 -7.53
N ALA A 212 -34.96 17.73 -8.63
CA ALA A 212 -36.39 17.97 -8.62
C ALA A 212 -37.20 16.92 -7.82
N ASP A 213 -36.72 15.66 -7.82
CA ASP A 213 -37.40 14.51 -7.22
C ASP A 213 -36.51 13.78 -6.17
N SER A 214 -35.37 14.35 -5.80
CA SER A 214 -34.39 13.71 -4.93
C SER A 214 -33.69 14.73 -4.02
N SER A 215 -33.79 14.57 -2.71
CA SER A 215 -33.00 15.33 -1.73
C SER A 215 -31.87 14.53 -1.17
N LEU A 216 -30.64 15.03 -1.31
CA LEU A 216 -29.42 14.33 -0.87
C LEU A 216 -29.48 13.96 0.62
N HIS A 217 -29.83 14.93 1.49
CA HIS A 217 -29.91 14.67 2.92
C HIS A 217 -30.96 13.60 3.26
N LYS A 218 -32.18 13.73 2.66
CA LYS A 218 -33.25 12.76 2.90
C LYS A 218 -32.85 11.37 2.46
N GLU A 219 -32.30 11.22 1.25
CA GLU A 219 -31.86 9.92 0.75
C GLU A 219 -30.68 9.35 1.55
N THR A 220 -29.79 10.19 2.11
CA THR A 220 -28.73 9.75 3.03
C THR A 220 -29.31 9.12 4.30
N VAL A 221 -30.31 9.76 4.91
CA VAL A 221 -31.02 9.22 6.06
C VAL A 221 -31.76 7.93 5.70
N ASP A 222 -32.44 7.90 4.54
CA ASP A 222 -33.15 6.72 4.05
C ASP A 222 -32.17 5.57 3.77
N PHE A 223 -30.99 5.83 3.18
CA PHE A 223 -29.94 4.85 2.92
C PHE A 223 -29.38 4.26 4.22
N TYR A 224 -29.05 5.09 5.20
CA TYR A 224 -28.64 4.65 6.54
C TYR A 224 -29.73 3.79 7.19
N ASN A 225 -30.96 4.26 7.20
CA ASN A 225 -32.08 3.54 7.79
C ASN A 225 -32.38 2.21 7.13
N LYS A 226 -32.16 2.11 5.82
CA LYS A 226 -32.38 0.90 5.03
C LYS A 226 -31.29 -0.15 5.24
N TYR A 227 -30.03 0.25 5.22
CA TYR A 227 -28.92 -0.68 5.06
C TYR A 227 -28.06 -0.86 6.31
N TYR A 228 -28.01 0.12 7.23
CA TYR A 228 -27.20 -0.02 8.44
C TYR A 228 -27.96 -0.84 9.49
N SER A 229 -27.80 -2.16 9.37
CA SER A 229 -28.46 -3.16 10.21
C SER A 229 -27.43 -4.13 10.78
N SER A 230 -27.51 -4.40 12.08
CA SER A 230 -26.53 -5.19 12.80
C SER A 230 -26.31 -6.59 12.20
N ASN A 231 -27.34 -7.22 11.66
CA ASN A 231 -27.23 -8.58 11.09
C ASN A 231 -26.41 -8.69 9.79
N ILE A 232 -26.01 -7.56 9.18
CA ILE A 232 -25.05 -7.50 8.06
C ILE A 232 -23.75 -6.79 8.43
N MET A 233 -23.53 -6.55 9.72
CA MET A 233 -22.32 -5.95 10.26
C MET A 233 -21.38 -7.01 10.82
N LYS A 234 -20.08 -6.78 10.72
CA LYS A 234 -19.01 -7.60 11.28
C LYS A 234 -18.10 -6.71 12.13
N VAL A 235 -17.67 -7.21 13.27
CA VAL A 235 -16.80 -6.48 14.20
C VAL A 235 -15.54 -7.29 14.48
N ALA A 236 -14.39 -6.62 14.50
CA ALA A 236 -13.15 -7.18 14.99
C ALA A 236 -12.51 -6.23 16.02
N LEU A 237 -12.10 -6.77 17.15
CA LEU A 237 -11.40 -6.05 18.21
C LEU A 237 -10.06 -6.71 18.49
N ILE A 238 -8.99 -5.91 18.63
CA ILE A 238 -7.70 -6.35 19.14
C ILE A 238 -7.28 -5.46 20.31
N SER A 239 -6.76 -6.07 21.37
CA SER A 239 -6.30 -5.36 22.57
C SER A 239 -5.33 -6.21 23.38
N ASN A 240 -4.64 -5.59 24.34
CA ASN A 240 -3.87 -6.29 25.37
C ASN A 240 -4.75 -6.87 26.50
N LEU A 241 -6.05 -6.64 26.46
CA LEU A 241 -7.01 -7.14 27.44
C LEU A 241 -7.29 -8.66 27.26
N PRO A 242 -7.63 -9.39 28.35
CA PRO A 242 -8.12 -10.74 28.25
C PRO A 242 -9.43 -10.84 27.44
N LEU A 243 -9.65 -11.97 26.77
CA LEU A 243 -10.82 -12.20 25.90
C LEU A 243 -12.17 -11.98 26.62
N GLU A 244 -12.28 -12.33 27.90
CA GLU A 244 -13.49 -12.14 28.70
C GLU A 244 -13.84 -10.65 28.93
N GLU A 245 -12.82 -9.81 29.10
CA GLU A 245 -13.01 -8.36 29.22
C GLU A 245 -13.38 -7.74 27.89
N MET A 246 -12.72 -8.19 26.82
CA MET A 246 -13.04 -7.74 25.46
C MET A 246 -14.46 -8.16 25.05
N GLN A 247 -14.91 -9.35 25.43
CA GLN A 247 -16.30 -9.79 25.20
C GLN A 247 -17.30 -8.84 25.88
N LYS A 248 -17.09 -8.50 27.16
CA LYS A 248 -17.94 -7.54 27.87
C LYS A 248 -18.00 -6.18 27.16
N LYS A 249 -16.87 -5.73 26.61
CA LYS A 249 -16.83 -4.48 25.82
C LYS A 249 -17.59 -4.63 24.51
N ALA A 250 -17.43 -5.73 23.78
CA ALA A 250 -18.18 -5.99 22.56
C ALA A 250 -19.69 -6.02 22.82
N GLU A 251 -20.13 -6.74 23.87
CA GLU A 251 -21.53 -6.79 24.28
C GLU A 251 -22.05 -5.40 24.70
N LYS A 252 -21.27 -4.63 25.51
CA LYS A 252 -21.65 -3.30 26.01
C LYS A 252 -21.83 -2.28 24.87
N TYR A 253 -20.94 -2.29 23.90
CA TYR A 253 -20.88 -1.22 22.89
C TYR A 253 -21.59 -1.55 21.58
N PHE A 254 -21.73 -2.82 21.20
CA PHE A 254 -22.29 -3.19 19.90
C PHE A 254 -23.64 -3.93 19.96
N ALA A 255 -24.02 -4.52 21.10
CA ALA A 255 -25.21 -5.36 21.15
C ALA A 255 -26.55 -4.57 21.03
N ASP A 256 -26.54 -3.28 21.24
CA ASP A 256 -27.71 -2.39 21.12
C ASP A 256 -27.83 -1.70 19.73
N ILE A 257 -26.90 -1.96 18.82
CA ILE A 257 -27.05 -1.56 17.41
C ILE A 257 -28.28 -2.28 16.84
N LYS A 258 -29.16 -1.52 16.20
CA LYS A 258 -30.47 -2.00 15.77
C LYS A 258 -30.35 -3.09 14.71
N ASN A 259 -30.93 -4.26 15.00
CA ASN A 259 -31.20 -5.28 14.00
C ASN A 259 -32.51 -4.96 13.27
N LYS A 260 -32.43 -4.71 11.98
CA LYS A 260 -33.57 -4.44 11.08
C LYS A 260 -34.00 -5.68 10.30
N ASN A 261 -33.30 -6.81 10.53
CA ASN A 261 -33.54 -8.11 9.93
C ASN A 261 -33.62 -8.05 8.39
N ILE A 262 -32.65 -7.38 7.77
CA ILE A 262 -32.55 -7.25 6.33
C ILE A 262 -31.75 -8.38 5.71
N GLU A 263 -32.08 -8.83 4.50
CA GLU A 263 -31.15 -9.64 3.72
C GLU A 263 -29.93 -8.81 3.30
N LYS A 264 -28.72 -9.42 3.39
CA LYS A 264 -27.53 -8.77 2.80
C LYS A 264 -27.79 -8.53 1.31
N PRO A 265 -27.67 -7.27 0.85
CA PRO A 265 -27.95 -6.94 -0.53
C PRO A 265 -27.10 -7.79 -1.50
N LYS A 266 -27.72 -8.25 -2.58
CA LYS A 266 -27.07 -9.06 -3.62
C LYS A 266 -27.30 -8.45 -4.98
N VAL A 267 -26.26 -8.45 -5.80
CA VAL A 267 -26.38 -8.07 -7.21
C VAL A 267 -26.90 -9.27 -7.99
N SER A 268 -28.03 -9.08 -8.68
CA SER A 268 -28.68 -10.11 -9.51
C SER A 268 -28.69 -9.76 -11.01
N ALA A 269 -28.28 -8.56 -11.37
CA ALA A 269 -28.26 -8.11 -12.76
C ALA A 269 -27.31 -8.99 -13.60
N LYS A 270 -27.82 -9.52 -14.71
CA LYS A 270 -27.04 -10.31 -15.66
C LYS A 270 -26.40 -9.42 -16.70
N LEU A 271 -25.17 -9.75 -17.09
CA LEU A 271 -24.49 -9.10 -18.19
C LEU A 271 -25.05 -9.57 -19.52
N ASN A 272 -25.19 -8.62 -20.43
CA ASN A 272 -25.28 -8.92 -21.85
C ASN A 272 -23.85 -8.97 -22.40
N PHE A 273 -23.34 -10.16 -22.69
CA PHE A 273 -21.98 -10.34 -23.20
C PHE A 273 -21.79 -9.81 -24.62
N ASP A 274 -22.87 -9.59 -25.40
CA ASP A 274 -22.73 -8.86 -26.68
C ASP A 274 -22.15 -7.45 -26.50
N ASN A 275 -22.31 -6.87 -25.32
CA ASN A 275 -21.76 -5.56 -24.95
C ASN A 275 -20.56 -5.64 -24.00
N ALA A 276 -20.59 -6.60 -23.07
CA ALA A 276 -19.61 -6.72 -22.01
C ALA A 276 -18.38 -7.58 -22.34
N GLY A 277 -18.44 -8.37 -23.39
CA GLY A 277 -17.36 -9.23 -23.88
C GLY A 277 -17.24 -9.20 -25.40
N GLY A 278 -16.34 -9.94 -25.97
CA GLY A 278 -16.05 -9.95 -27.42
C GLY A 278 -15.56 -8.59 -27.95
N LYS A 279 -14.85 -7.81 -27.14
CA LYS A 279 -14.52 -6.41 -27.47
C LYS A 279 -13.03 -6.13 -27.52
N ARG A 280 -12.65 -5.26 -28.44
CA ARG A 280 -11.39 -4.52 -28.43
C ARG A 280 -11.62 -3.13 -27.87
N VAL A 281 -10.85 -2.75 -26.89
CA VAL A 281 -10.93 -1.46 -26.21
C VAL A 281 -9.61 -0.72 -26.45
N PHE A 282 -9.67 0.36 -27.21
CA PHE A 282 -8.55 1.26 -27.45
C PHE A 282 -8.66 2.40 -26.45
N TYR A 283 -7.66 2.58 -25.61
CA TYR A 283 -7.65 3.59 -24.56
C TYR A 283 -6.39 4.46 -24.68
N SER A 284 -6.62 5.77 -24.76
CA SER A 284 -5.52 6.74 -24.74
C SER A 284 -5.38 7.33 -23.34
N PRO A 285 -4.34 6.94 -22.59
CA PRO A 285 -4.09 7.39 -21.22
C PRO A 285 -3.40 8.76 -21.18
N ASN A 286 -3.40 9.38 -19.99
CA ASN A 286 -2.59 10.56 -19.69
C ASN A 286 -1.09 10.20 -19.55
N GLU A 287 -0.79 9.04 -18.98
CA GLU A 287 0.57 8.52 -18.87
C GLU A 287 1.07 7.97 -20.19
N ASP A 288 2.38 8.07 -20.41
CA ASP A 288 3.04 7.42 -21.57
C ASP A 288 3.30 5.96 -21.22
N VAL A 289 2.40 5.10 -21.64
CA VAL A 289 2.48 3.66 -21.45
C VAL A 289 2.23 2.91 -22.76
N LYS A 290 2.74 1.69 -22.87
CA LYS A 290 2.55 0.76 -23.97
C LYS A 290 2.06 -0.56 -23.37
N GLN A 291 0.75 -0.73 -23.24
CA GLN A 291 0.17 -1.86 -22.52
C GLN A 291 -0.86 -2.60 -23.38
N LEU A 292 -0.92 -3.90 -23.16
CA LEU A 292 -1.96 -4.78 -23.66
C LEU A 292 -2.55 -5.53 -22.45
N GLN A 293 -3.88 -5.58 -22.36
CA GLN A 293 -4.54 -6.33 -21.30
C GLN A 293 -5.62 -7.25 -21.88
N LEU A 294 -5.60 -8.51 -21.48
CA LEU A 294 -6.69 -9.44 -21.71
C LEU A 294 -7.51 -9.54 -20.43
N ASP A 295 -8.73 -9.04 -20.47
CA ASP A 295 -9.64 -8.96 -19.33
C ASP A 295 -10.83 -9.86 -19.59
N PHE A 296 -10.91 -10.97 -18.85
CA PHE A 296 -12.01 -11.92 -18.92
C PHE A 296 -12.99 -11.68 -17.75
N THR A 297 -14.24 -11.42 -18.09
CA THR A 297 -15.31 -11.39 -17.11
C THR A 297 -15.85 -12.81 -16.90
N ILE A 298 -15.72 -13.32 -15.69
CA ILE A 298 -16.09 -14.69 -15.33
C ILE A 298 -17.15 -14.70 -14.22
N THR A 299 -17.78 -15.83 -13.97
CA THR A 299 -18.71 -15.96 -12.86
C THR A 299 -18.02 -15.75 -11.52
N ASN A 300 -18.75 -15.16 -10.55
CA ASN A 300 -18.26 -15.07 -9.19
C ASN A 300 -18.10 -16.48 -8.60
N ASN A 301 -16.91 -16.82 -8.14
CA ASN A 301 -16.60 -18.08 -7.46
C ASN A 301 -15.89 -17.86 -6.11
N GLN A 302 -16.25 -16.79 -5.40
CA GLN A 302 -15.77 -16.48 -4.05
C GLN A 302 -16.00 -17.64 -3.08
N THR A 303 -17.11 -18.36 -3.25
CA THR A 303 -17.44 -19.55 -2.44
C THR A 303 -16.48 -20.71 -2.68
N GLU A 304 -15.75 -20.73 -3.78
CA GLU A 304 -14.74 -21.73 -4.14
C GLU A 304 -13.36 -21.47 -3.50
N PHE A 305 -13.31 -20.64 -2.44
CA PHE A 305 -12.05 -20.24 -1.80
C PHE A 305 -11.19 -21.40 -1.30
N ALA A 306 -11.78 -22.56 -1.03
CA ALA A 306 -11.08 -23.78 -0.58
C ALA A 306 -10.43 -24.58 -1.73
N VAL A 307 -10.82 -24.33 -2.98
CA VAL A 307 -10.29 -25.01 -4.19
C VAL A 307 -9.63 -24.04 -5.19
N LYS A 308 -9.72 -22.75 -4.95
CA LYS A 308 -8.99 -21.63 -5.62
C LYS A 308 -8.78 -21.80 -7.14
N PRO A 309 -9.83 -22.09 -7.93
CA PRO A 309 -9.65 -22.39 -9.35
C PRO A 309 -9.06 -21.21 -10.13
N ASN A 310 -9.44 -19.97 -9.79
CA ASN A 310 -8.92 -18.76 -10.41
C ASN A 310 -7.41 -18.59 -10.16
N ARG A 311 -6.96 -18.85 -8.93
CA ARG A 311 -5.55 -18.77 -8.57
C ARG A 311 -4.71 -19.80 -9.31
N PHE A 312 -5.25 -21.01 -9.49
CA PHE A 312 -4.58 -22.07 -10.25
C PHE A 312 -4.32 -21.64 -11.71
N VAL A 313 -5.33 -21.07 -12.37
CA VAL A 313 -5.20 -20.60 -13.76
C VAL A 313 -4.25 -19.40 -13.86
N ALA A 314 -4.40 -18.40 -12.98
CA ALA A 314 -3.52 -17.24 -12.95
C ALA A 314 -2.06 -17.63 -12.67
N TYR A 315 -1.82 -18.63 -11.83
CA TYR A 315 -0.48 -19.16 -11.57
C TYR A 315 0.20 -19.67 -12.83
N LEU A 316 -0.50 -20.43 -13.66
CA LEU A 316 0.04 -20.95 -14.92
C LEU A 316 0.28 -19.84 -15.95
N LEU A 317 -0.64 -18.89 -16.05
CA LEU A 317 -0.55 -17.76 -16.99
C LEU A 317 0.57 -16.77 -16.66
N SER A 318 0.85 -16.55 -15.37
CA SER A 318 1.91 -15.63 -14.93
C SER A 318 3.27 -16.28 -14.73
N ASN A 319 3.40 -17.56 -15.04
CA ASN A 319 4.68 -18.27 -14.91
C ASN A 319 5.68 -17.81 -15.98
N GLU A 320 6.94 -17.74 -15.63
CA GLU A 320 8.00 -17.24 -16.52
C GLU A 320 9.05 -18.30 -16.90
N MET A 321 8.82 -19.56 -16.55
CA MET A 321 9.71 -20.66 -16.92
C MET A 321 9.75 -20.89 -18.44
N PRO A 322 10.79 -21.58 -18.95
CA PRO A 322 10.95 -21.83 -20.38
C PRO A 322 9.70 -22.43 -21.03
N GLY A 323 9.31 -21.85 -22.16
CA GLY A 323 8.09 -22.22 -22.89
C GLY A 323 6.83 -21.46 -22.45
N SER A 324 6.88 -20.65 -21.40
CA SER A 324 5.79 -19.75 -21.06
C SER A 324 5.68 -18.57 -22.04
N PRO A 325 4.48 -17.97 -22.22
CA PRO A 325 4.34 -16.76 -23.02
C PRO A 325 5.25 -15.63 -22.54
N ALA A 326 5.39 -15.43 -21.22
CA ALA A 326 6.24 -14.38 -20.67
C ALA A 326 7.70 -14.51 -21.13
N GLN A 327 8.28 -15.72 -21.02
CA GLN A 327 9.64 -15.97 -21.47
C GLN A 327 9.78 -15.81 -22.99
N ILE A 328 8.92 -16.47 -23.77
CA ILE A 328 9.02 -16.46 -25.25
C ILE A 328 8.89 -15.05 -25.82
N LEU A 329 7.89 -14.29 -25.35
CA LEU A 329 7.62 -12.95 -25.86
C LEU A 329 8.69 -11.93 -25.42
N ARG A 330 9.30 -12.14 -24.26
CA ARG A 330 10.46 -11.35 -23.81
C ARG A 330 11.70 -11.65 -24.66
N ASP A 331 11.98 -12.90 -24.95
CA ASP A 331 13.12 -13.28 -25.81
C ASP A 331 12.95 -12.75 -27.24
N LYS A 332 11.71 -12.59 -27.72
CA LYS A 332 11.40 -11.88 -28.96
C LYS A 332 11.61 -10.36 -28.88
N GLY A 333 11.78 -9.83 -27.67
CA GLY A 333 11.85 -8.39 -27.43
C GLY A 333 10.52 -7.67 -27.65
N TRP A 334 9.37 -8.38 -27.57
CA TRP A 334 8.04 -7.80 -27.72
C TRP A 334 7.45 -7.34 -26.40
N VAL A 335 7.84 -7.97 -25.31
CA VAL A 335 7.27 -7.77 -23.99
C VAL A 335 8.38 -7.53 -22.96
N SER A 336 8.21 -6.55 -22.08
CA SER A 336 9.08 -6.34 -20.91
C SER A 336 8.56 -7.08 -19.70
N GLN A 337 7.24 -7.12 -19.49
CA GLN A 337 6.60 -7.78 -18.37
C GLN A 337 5.27 -8.42 -18.79
N LEU A 338 4.98 -9.59 -18.20
CA LEU A 338 3.67 -10.24 -18.29
C LEU A 338 3.29 -10.76 -16.91
N SER A 339 2.06 -10.46 -16.50
CA SER A 339 1.50 -10.96 -15.23
C SER A 339 0.05 -11.35 -15.41
N ALA A 340 -0.43 -12.29 -14.59
CA ALA A 340 -1.84 -12.65 -14.56
C ALA A 340 -2.37 -12.58 -13.13
N SER A 341 -3.59 -12.08 -12.99
CA SER A 341 -4.29 -11.95 -11.72
C SER A 341 -5.76 -12.34 -11.86
N ALA A 342 -6.39 -12.70 -10.76
CA ALA A 342 -7.80 -13.04 -10.77
C ALA A 342 -8.48 -12.55 -9.49
N SER A 343 -9.68 -11.99 -9.64
CA SER A 343 -10.58 -11.60 -8.56
C SER A 343 -11.83 -12.46 -8.61
N PRO A 344 -12.03 -13.39 -7.66
CA PRO A 344 -13.22 -14.23 -7.63
C PRO A 344 -14.53 -13.46 -7.55
N ASN A 345 -14.52 -12.33 -6.82
CA ASN A 345 -15.60 -11.37 -6.71
C ASN A 345 -15.08 -9.98 -7.08
N GLN A 346 -15.35 -9.53 -8.29
CA GLN A 346 -15.01 -8.17 -8.74
C GLN A 346 -16.22 -7.23 -8.74
N TYR A 347 -17.41 -7.75 -9.09
CA TYR A 347 -18.60 -6.93 -9.32
C TYR A 347 -19.86 -7.47 -8.61
N GLY A 348 -19.69 -8.14 -7.49
CA GLY A 348 -20.77 -8.74 -6.69
C GLY A 348 -21.21 -10.11 -7.21
N ASN A 349 -21.64 -10.26 -8.46
CA ASN A 349 -22.01 -11.54 -9.06
C ASN A 349 -21.09 -12.00 -10.20
N TYR A 350 -20.09 -11.22 -10.54
CA TYR A 350 -19.03 -11.57 -11.50
C TYR A 350 -17.65 -11.36 -10.89
N GLY A 351 -16.74 -12.22 -11.28
CA GLY A 351 -15.31 -12.08 -11.07
C GLY A 351 -14.58 -11.67 -12.35
N SER A 352 -13.27 -11.55 -12.27
CA SER A 352 -12.40 -11.27 -13.41
C SER A 352 -11.13 -12.10 -13.38
N LEU A 353 -10.58 -12.37 -14.56
CA LEU A 353 -9.21 -12.83 -14.74
C LEU A 353 -8.55 -11.93 -15.76
N ASN A 354 -7.38 -11.40 -15.40
CA ASN A 354 -6.66 -10.42 -16.20
C ASN A 354 -5.25 -10.93 -16.53
N VAL A 355 -4.81 -10.74 -17.77
CA VAL A 355 -3.41 -10.86 -18.19
C VAL A 355 -2.94 -9.47 -18.60
N ASN A 356 -1.99 -8.91 -17.84
CA ASN A 356 -1.43 -7.58 -18.07
C ASN A 356 -0.05 -7.72 -18.70
N ILE A 357 0.21 -6.97 -19.76
CA ILE A 357 1.40 -7.09 -20.58
C ILE A 357 1.95 -5.70 -20.85
N GLU A 358 3.21 -5.47 -20.49
CA GLU A 358 3.94 -4.27 -20.90
C GLU A 358 4.68 -4.53 -22.19
N LEU A 359 4.44 -3.66 -23.17
CA LEU A 359 4.94 -3.81 -24.53
C LEU A 359 6.18 -2.96 -24.75
N THR A 360 7.02 -3.45 -25.65
CA THR A 360 8.06 -2.67 -26.32
C THR A 360 7.50 -2.05 -27.61
N ASP A 361 8.30 -1.25 -28.33
CA ASP A 361 7.91 -0.76 -29.66
C ASP A 361 7.68 -1.88 -30.67
N GLU A 362 8.44 -2.97 -30.56
CA GLU A 362 8.22 -4.17 -31.39
C GLU A 362 6.95 -4.92 -30.94
N GLY A 363 6.67 -4.95 -29.63
CA GLY A 363 5.42 -5.49 -29.10
C GLY A 363 4.19 -4.72 -29.57
N MET A 364 4.28 -3.40 -29.66
CA MET A 364 3.20 -2.56 -30.22
C MET A 364 2.84 -2.95 -31.67
N LYS A 365 3.80 -3.38 -32.48
CA LYS A 365 3.59 -3.83 -33.84
C LYS A 365 3.04 -5.26 -33.91
N ASN A 366 3.24 -6.07 -32.87
CA ASN A 366 2.92 -7.49 -32.85
C ASN A 366 1.78 -7.85 -31.86
N ARG A 367 0.96 -6.86 -31.48
CA ARG A 367 -0.08 -7.02 -30.43
C ARG A 367 -1.04 -8.19 -30.69
N GLU A 368 -1.47 -8.36 -31.92
CA GLU A 368 -2.37 -9.45 -32.34
C GLU A 368 -1.71 -10.83 -32.20
N ALA A 369 -0.43 -10.96 -32.56
CA ALA A 369 0.32 -12.18 -32.37
C ALA A 369 0.55 -12.50 -30.88
N ILE A 370 0.73 -11.47 -30.04
CA ILE A 370 0.81 -11.61 -28.58
C ILE A 370 -0.52 -12.16 -28.03
N VAL A 371 -1.66 -11.56 -28.40
CA VAL A 371 -2.99 -12.06 -28.01
C VAL A 371 -3.17 -13.52 -28.44
N ALA A 372 -2.86 -13.83 -29.70
CA ALA A 372 -2.95 -15.20 -30.21
C ALA A 372 -2.10 -16.18 -29.38
N THR A 373 -0.87 -15.79 -29.04
CA THR A 373 0.03 -16.61 -28.19
C THR A 373 -0.56 -16.90 -26.82
N ILE A 374 -1.16 -15.89 -26.16
CA ILE A 374 -1.81 -16.06 -24.85
C ILE A 374 -3.01 -17.02 -24.98
N MET A 375 -3.86 -16.83 -26.00
CA MET A 375 -5.03 -17.68 -26.23
C MET A 375 -4.62 -19.13 -26.53
N GLN A 376 -3.59 -19.34 -27.34
CA GLN A 376 -3.02 -20.65 -27.62
C GLN A 376 -2.42 -21.30 -26.36
N TYR A 377 -1.84 -20.51 -25.46
CA TYR A 377 -1.34 -21.03 -24.19
C TYR A 377 -2.49 -21.39 -23.23
N ILE A 378 -3.58 -20.62 -23.21
CA ILE A 378 -4.80 -20.98 -22.49
C ILE A 378 -5.33 -22.35 -23.01
N ASP A 379 -5.31 -22.57 -24.31
CA ASP A 379 -5.70 -23.85 -24.88
C ASP A 379 -4.74 -25.00 -24.52
N LEU A 380 -3.44 -24.72 -24.43
CA LEU A 380 -2.47 -25.68 -23.89
C LEU A 380 -2.81 -26.03 -22.42
N ILE A 381 -3.12 -25.03 -21.60
CA ILE A 381 -3.54 -25.25 -20.21
C ILE A 381 -4.82 -26.10 -20.14
N LYS A 382 -5.80 -25.87 -21.02
CA LYS A 382 -7.05 -26.68 -21.07
C LYS A 382 -6.76 -28.15 -21.39
N ARG A 383 -5.80 -28.41 -22.29
CA ARG A 383 -5.47 -29.79 -22.70
C ARG A 383 -4.61 -30.55 -21.69
N GLU A 384 -3.62 -29.86 -21.08
CA GLU A 384 -2.50 -30.52 -20.37
C GLU A 384 -2.21 -29.89 -19.01
N GLY A 385 -2.72 -28.67 -18.73
CA GLY A 385 -2.33 -27.89 -17.56
C GLY A 385 -3.07 -28.26 -16.28
N VAL A 386 -4.22 -28.89 -16.37
CA VAL A 386 -5.03 -29.24 -15.18
C VAL A 386 -4.44 -30.46 -14.47
N ASN A 387 -3.33 -30.23 -13.75
CA ASN A 387 -2.51 -31.28 -13.15
C ASN A 387 -2.25 -31.00 -11.66
N SER A 388 -2.36 -32.04 -10.84
CA SER A 388 -2.19 -31.97 -9.38
C SER A 388 -0.78 -31.53 -8.95
N LYS A 389 0.25 -31.61 -9.80
CA LYS A 389 1.59 -31.12 -9.47
C LYS A 389 1.59 -29.62 -9.15
N TYR A 390 0.85 -28.83 -9.92
CA TYR A 390 0.73 -27.38 -9.70
C TYR A 390 -0.09 -27.06 -8.43
N PHE A 391 -1.16 -27.82 -8.20
CA PHE A 391 -1.89 -27.74 -6.93
C PHE A 391 -0.97 -27.99 -5.74
N ASN A 392 -0.13 -29.03 -5.78
CA ASN A 392 0.78 -29.35 -4.69
C ASN A 392 1.78 -28.23 -4.44
N GLU A 393 2.32 -27.62 -5.49
CA GLU A 393 3.26 -26.50 -5.41
C GLU A 393 2.60 -25.26 -4.81
N ILE A 394 1.46 -24.84 -5.34
CA ILE A 394 0.72 -23.67 -4.84
C ILE A 394 0.30 -23.90 -3.37
N ARG A 395 -0.19 -25.08 -3.04
CA ARG A 395 -0.58 -25.45 -1.68
C ARG A 395 0.62 -25.41 -0.73
N THR A 396 1.78 -25.92 -1.14
CA THR A 396 3.00 -25.88 -0.33
C THR A 396 3.41 -24.44 -0.05
N SER A 397 3.44 -23.59 -1.08
CA SER A 397 3.74 -22.15 -0.94
C SER A 397 2.76 -21.47 0.03
N LEU A 398 1.45 -21.69 -0.14
CA LEU A 398 0.42 -21.10 0.73
C LEU A 398 0.50 -21.60 2.17
N ASN A 399 0.75 -22.88 2.39
CA ASN A 399 0.91 -23.45 3.72
C ASN A 399 2.13 -22.87 4.44
N ASN A 400 3.27 -22.67 3.73
CA ASN A 400 4.46 -22.07 4.29
C ASN A 400 4.21 -20.60 4.66
N GLN A 401 3.54 -19.84 3.80
CA GLN A 401 3.16 -18.45 4.08
C GLN A 401 2.24 -18.37 5.32
N PHE A 402 1.24 -19.25 5.43
CA PHE A 402 0.34 -19.28 6.57
C PHE A 402 1.04 -19.70 7.86
N LYS A 403 1.89 -20.73 7.81
CA LYS A 403 2.64 -21.22 8.97
C LYS A 403 3.54 -20.15 9.57
N PHE A 404 4.18 -19.34 8.73
CA PHE A 404 5.08 -18.26 9.13
C PHE A 404 4.47 -16.88 8.89
N LEU A 405 3.15 -16.77 9.05
CA LEU A 405 2.44 -15.50 8.97
C LEU A 405 2.93 -14.58 10.11
N GLU A 406 3.38 -13.39 9.74
CA GLU A 406 3.86 -12.41 10.68
C GLU A 406 2.72 -11.47 11.12
N LYS A 407 2.85 -10.91 12.33
CA LYS A 407 1.91 -9.90 12.81
C LYS A 407 2.05 -8.62 11.98
N GLY A 408 0.93 -7.98 11.72
CA GLY A 408 0.88 -6.64 11.15
C GLY A 408 0.41 -5.61 12.17
N ASP A 409 0.33 -4.37 11.75
CA ASP A 409 -0.26 -3.28 12.52
C ASP A 409 -1.72 -3.59 12.89
N GLU A 410 -2.12 -3.32 14.13
CA GLU A 410 -3.44 -3.64 14.67
C GLU A 410 -4.58 -2.99 13.86
N PHE A 411 -4.36 -1.75 13.39
CA PHE A 411 -5.33 -1.00 12.61
C PHE A 411 -5.65 -1.70 11.27
N ASN A 412 -4.62 -2.09 10.53
CA ASN A 412 -4.78 -2.82 9.28
C ASN A 412 -5.30 -4.23 9.50
N TYR A 413 -4.91 -4.87 10.60
CA TYR A 413 -5.31 -6.22 10.92
C TYR A 413 -6.82 -6.33 11.19
N VAL A 414 -7.40 -5.46 12.05
CA VAL A 414 -8.85 -5.50 12.32
C VAL A 414 -9.67 -5.13 11.08
N SER A 415 -9.18 -4.21 10.26
CA SER A 415 -9.81 -3.84 8.98
C SER A 415 -9.85 -5.03 8.01
N ALA A 416 -8.74 -5.74 7.86
CA ALA A 416 -8.67 -6.94 7.01
C ALA A 416 -9.55 -8.08 7.55
N LEU A 417 -9.63 -8.25 8.88
CA LEU A 417 -10.50 -9.24 9.49
C LEU A 417 -11.97 -8.99 9.19
N THR A 418 -12.47 -7.76 9.39
CA THR A 418 -13.88 -7.43 9.15
C THR A 418 -14.25 -7.52 7.68
N GLN A 419 -13.33 -7.20 6.76
CA GLN A 419 -13.53 -7.46 5.34
C GLN A 419 -13.59 -8.97 5.05
N SER A 420 -12.64 -9.74 5.57
CA SER A 420 -12.61 -11.19 5.40
C SER A 420 -13.87 -11.87 5.95
N MET A 421 -14.41 -11.37 7.07
CA MET A 421 -15.68 -11.86 7.63
C MET A 421 -16.90 -11.57 6.73
N GLN A 422 -16.83 -10.57 5.85
CA GLN A 422 -17.89 -10.34 4.84
C GLN A 422 -17.78 -11.32 3.67
N ASP A 423 -16.57 -11.81 3.37
CA ASP A 423 -16.23 -12.59 2.18
C ASP A 423 -16.20 -14.09 2.42
N TYR A 424 -15.91 -14.53 3.66
CA TYR A 424 -15.65 -15.92 3.99
C TYR A 424 -16.41 -16.38 5.25
N PRO A 425 -16.63 -17.70 5.42
CA PRO A 425 -17.13 -18.23 6.68
C PRO A 425 -16.25 -17.83 7.86
N LEU A 426 -16.87 -17.53 9.01
CA LEU A 426 -16.20 -16.96 10.18
C LEU A 426 -14.95 -17.75 10.63
N ASN A 427 -15.02 -19.09 10.63
CA ASN A 427 -13.88 -19.95 10.98
C ASN A 427 -12.69 -19.85 10.01
N HIS A 428 -12.91 -19.34 8.81
CA HIS A 428 -11.89 -19.13 7.79
C HIS A 428 -11.47 -17.66 7.61
N ALA A 429 -11.97 -16.75 8.43
CA ALA A 429 -11.69 -15.32 8.30
C ALA A 429 -10.18 -14.97 8.26
N ILE A 430 -9.33 -15.76 8.92
CA ILE A 430 -7.88 -15.56 8.91
C ILE A 430 -7.19 -16.35 7.80
N ASN A 431 -7.57 -17.61 7.61
CA ASN A 431 -6.80 -18.51 6.74
C ASN A 431 -7.33 -18.63 5.31
N ALA A 432 -8.51 -18.08 4.98
CA ALA A 432 -9.11 -18.21 3.64
C ALA A 432 -8.14 -17.88 2.48
N PRO A 433 -7.31 -16.83 2.52
CA PRO A 433 -6.34 -16.55 1.46
C PRO A 433 -5.33 -17.66 1.22
N TYR A 434 -5.00 -18.43 2.26
CA TYR A 434 -3.97 -19.47 2.27
C TYR A 434 -4.54 -20.89 2.16
N TYR A 435 -5.83 -21.08 2.46
CA TYR A 435 -6.46 -22.38 2.54
C TYR A 435 -6.72 -22.95 1.16
N TYR A 436 -5.98 -24.02 0.81
CA TYR A 436 -6.15 -24.78 -0.44
C TYR A 436 -6.36 -26.27 -0.08
N ALA A 437 -7.61 -26.65 0.15
CA ALA A 437 -7.97 -27.92 0.76
C ALA A 437 -7.71 -29.12 -0.15
N LYS A 438 -8.16 -29.04 -1.40
CA LYS A 438 -8.11 -30.15 -2.36
C LYS A 438 -7.91 -29.64 -3.79
N PHE A 439 -7.36 -30.49 -4.62
CA PHE A 439 -7.36 -30.30 -6.06
C PHE A 439 -8.76 -30.62 -6.61
N ASP A 440 -9.32 -29.67 -7.35
CA ASP A 440 -10.62 -29.82 -7.99
C ASP A 440 -10.48 -29.45 -9.47
N ALA A 441 -10.28 -30.48 -10.28
CA ALA A 441 -10.07 -30.32 -11.73
C ALA A 441 -11.32 -29.77 -12.43
N ASP A 442 -12.53 -30.10 -11.96
CA ASP A 442 -13.76 -29.61 -12.56
C ASP A 442 -13.95 -28.12 -12.31
N ALA A 443 -13.65 -27.64 -11.09
CA ALA A 443 -13.66 -26.21 -10.77
C ALA A 443 -12.67 -25.44 -11.63
N VAL A 444 -11.46 -25.94 -11.80
CA VAL A 444 -10.44 -25.33 -12.68
C VAL A 444 -10.91 -25.31 -14.14
N ASN A 445 -11.44 -26.42 -14.64
CA ASN A 445 -11.95 -26.52 -16.01
C ASN A 445 -13.15 -25.58 -16.25
N ASN A 446 -13.99 -25.35 -15.22
CA ASN A 446 -15.11 -24.40 -15.32
C ASN A 446 -14.63 -22.95 -15.46
N VAL A 447 -13.53 -22.56 -14.83
CA VAL A 447 -12.89 -21.26 -15.09
C VAL A 447 -12.32 -21.23 -16.50
N LEU A 448 -11.53 -22.24 -16.89
CA LEU A 448 -10.89 -22.30 -18.22
C LEU A 448 -11.90 -22.24 -19.37
N LYS A 449 -13.06 -22.85 -19.25
CA LYS A 449 -14.14 -22.78 -20.25
C LYS A 449 -14.65 -21.37 -20.49
N GLN A 450 -14.58 -20.51 -19.47
CA GLN A 450 -14.99 -19.11 -19.57
C GLN A 450 -13.92 -18.20 -20.17
N LEU A 451 -12.69 -18.69 -20.35
CA LEU A 451 -11.64 -17.95 -21.02
C LEU A 451 -11.74 -18.17 -22.53
N ASN A 452 -12.57 -17.38 -23.17
CA ASN A 452 -12.86 -17.45 -24.61
C ASN A 452 -13.19 -16.05 -25.17
N ALA A 453 -13.45 -15.95 -26.46
CA ALA A 453 -13.72 -14.68 -27.13
C ALA A 453 -14.96 -13.96 -26.57
N ASP A 454 -16.02 -14.68 -26.20
CA ASP A 454 -17.28 -14.06 -25.77
C ASP A 454 -17.16 -13.29 -24.44
N THR A 455 -16.24 -13.70 -23.56
CA THR A 455 -16.02 -13.10 -22.25
C THR A 455 -14.83 -12.13 -22.23
N LEU A 456 -14.04 -12.11 -23.31
CA LEU A 456 -12.78 -11.38 -23.42
C LEU A 456 -13.01 -9.92 -23.83
N ARG A 457 -12.30 -9.03 -23.16
CA ARG A 457 -12.03 -7.67 -23.63
C ARG A 457 -10.52 -7.52 -23.80
N VAL A 458 -10.08 -7.21 -25.01
CA VAL A 458 -8.68 -6.92 -25.31
C VAL A 458 -8.48 -5.41 -25.26
N TRP A 459 -7.70 -4.95 -24.29
CA TRP A 459 -7.38 -3.54 -24.11
C TRP A 459 -6.04 -3.22 -24.78
N TYR A 460 -6.06 -2.24 -25.66
CA TYR A 460 -4.92 -1.60 -26.29
C TYR A 460 -4.75 -0.24 -25.63
N ILE A 461 -3.70 -0.07 -24.81
CA ILE A 461 -3.53 1.10 -23.96
C ILE A 461 -2.24 1.80 -24.33
N SER A 462 -2.33 2.90 -25.04
CA SER A 462 -1.23 3.78 -25.37
C SER A 462 -1.72 5.15 -25.82
N GLN A 463 -0.89 6.19 -25.72
CA GLN A 463 -1.21 7.52 -26.26
C GLN A 463 -1.35 7.55 -27.77
N GLN A 464 -0.91 6.49 -28.47
CA GLN A 464 -0.98 6.37 -29.92
C GLN A 464 -2.31 5.77 -30.43
N GLU A 465 -3.22 5.39 -29.53
CA GLU A 465 -4.48 4.76 -29.93
C GLU A 465 -5.46 5.76 -30.55
N ASP A 466 -6.05 5.40 -31.68
CA ASP A 466 -7.15 6.14 -32.29
C ASP A 466 -8.41 6.01 -31.42
N THR A 467 -8.96 7.14 -31.00
CA THR A 467 -10.13 7.23 -30.12
C THR A 467 -11.20 8.13 -30.72
N ASP A 468 -12.48 7.81 -30.47
CA ASP A 468 -13.65 8.54 -30.98
C ASP A 468 -14.59 9.04 -29.86
N SER A 469 -14.29 8.66 -28.62
CA SER A 469 -15.13 8.93 -27.46
C SER A 469 -14.29 9.36 -26.27
N GLN A 470 -14.93 10.07 -25.33
CA GLN A 470 -14.35 10.49 -24.05
C GLN A 470 -15.20 9.99 -22.90
N LEU A 471 -14.54 9.64 -21.78
CA LEU A 471 -15.23 9.27 -20.56
C LEU A 471 -15.91 10.50 -19.95
N HIS A 472 -17.14 10.30 -19.46
CA HIS A 472 -17.76 11.25 -18.56
C HIS A 472 -17.15 11.12 -17.15
N PHE A 473 -16.81 12.23 -16.53
CA PHE A 473 -16.15 12.36 -15.22
C PHE A 473 -14.65 12.02 -15.14
N TYR A 474 -14.05 11.48 -16.21
CA TYR A 474 -12.61 11.18 -16.26
C TYR A 474 -12.00 11.61 -17.59
N ASP A 475 -10.72 11.90 -17.60
CA ASP A 475 -10.08 12.47 -18.79
C ASP A 475 -9.73 11.44 -19.88
N GLY A 476 -9.90 10.14 -19.61
CA GLY A 476 -9.60 9.06 -20.56
C GLY A 476 -10.41 9.14 -21.86
N LYS A 477 -9.72 8.96 -22.98
CA LYS A 477 -10.32 8.82 -24.32
C LYS A 477 -10.30 7.36 -24.76
N TYR A 478 -11.29 6.94 -25.53
CA TYR A 478 -11.40 5.55 -25.90
C TYR A 478 -12.15 5.33 -27.23
N ARG A 479 -12.01 4.13 -27.78
CA ARG A 479 -12.84 3.57 -28.86
C ARG A 479 -13.08 2.09 -28.56
N ILE A 480 -14.27 1.60 -28.88
CA ILE A 480 -14.63 0.18 -28.72
C ILE A 480 -15.02 -0.39 -30.06
N SER A 481 -14.57 -1.60 -30.39
CA SER A 481 -14.99 -2.37 -31.55
C SER A 481 -15.09 -3.86 -31.19
N ASP A 482 -15.76 -4.64 -32.03
CA ASP A 482 -15.84 -6.07 -31.84
C ASP A 482 -14.52 -6.76 -32.18
N ILE A 483 -14.22 -7.89 -31.54
CA ILE A 483 -13.19 -8.82 -31.93
C ILE A 483 -13.67 -9.49 -33.22
N SER A 484 -12.86 -9.50 -34.26
CA SER A 484 -13.25 -10.05 -35.58
C SER A 484 -13.15 -11.57 -35.60
N ASP A 485 -13.97 -12.24 -36.45
CA ASP A 485 -13.88 -13.67 -36.69
C ASP A 485 -12.48 -14.09 -37.19
N ALA A 486 -11.79 -13.22 -37.91
CA ALA A 486 -10.45 -13.46 -38.39
C ALA A 486 -9.40 -13.51 -37.27
N GLU A 487 -9.55 -12.65 -36.25
CA GLU A 487 -8.72 -12.69 -35.03
C GLU A 487 -8.98 -13.97 -34.25
N ILE A 488 -10.24 -14.33 -34.03
CA ILE A 488 -10.64 -15.58 -33.33
C ILE A 488 -10.05 -16.79 -34.05
N ALA A 489 -10.22 -16.86 -35.39
CA ALA A 489 -9.65 -17.92 -36.20
C ALA A 489 -8.10 -17.97 -36.17
N SER A 490 -7.43 -16.85 -35.88
CA SER A 490 -5.97 -16.85 -35.69
C SER A 490 -5.53 -17.53 -34.38
N TRP A 491 -6.36 -17.47 -33.33
CA TRP A 491 -6.05 -18.07 -32.02
C TRP A 491 -6.17 -19.60 -32.04
N GLU A 492 -7.00 -20.15 -32.96
CA GLU A 492 -7.22 -21.58 -33.16
C GLU A 492 -6.12 -22.27 -33.98
N LYS A 493 -5.25 -21.47 -34.62
CA LYS A 493 -4.11 -22.01 -35.36
C LYS A 493 -3.06 -22.57 -34.37
N PRO A 494 -2.30 -23.60 -34.79
CA PRO A 494 -1.13 -24.05 -34.04
C PRO A 494 -0.18 -22.85 -33.76
N SER A 495 0.35 -22.79 -32.55
CA SER A 495 1.32 -21.75 -32.22
C SER A 495 2.57 -21.86 -33.06
N GLU A 496 3.10 -20.74 -33.52
CA GLU A 496 4.42 -20.63 -34.14
C GLU A 496 5.57 -20.83 -33.15
N PHE A 497 5.24 -20.76 -31.82
CA PHE A 497 6.19 -20.89 -30.74
C PHE A 497 6.10 -22.25 -30.05
N ASN A 498 7.21 -22.69 -29.49
CA ASN A 498 7.29 -23.90 -28.69
C ASN A 498 6.74 -23.65 -27.27
N LEU A 499 5.43 -23.49 -27.16
CA LEU A 499 4.77 -23.30 -25.88
C LEU A 499 4.88 -24.56 -25.01
N ALA A 500 5.24 -24.39 -23.75
CA ALA A 500 5.34 -25.46 -22.76
C ALA A 500 4.82 -25.01 -21.38
N LEU A 501 4.27 -25.95 -20.64
CA LEU A 501 3.83 -25.72 -19.27
C LEU A 501 5.04 -25.72 -18.32
N PRO A 502 4.99 -24.98 -17.19
CA PRO A 502 6.10 -24.86 -16.27
C PRO A 502 6.50 -26.20 -15.63
N SER A 503 7.78 -26.31 -15.32
CA SER A 503 8.33 -27.34 -14.45
C SER A 503 8.03 -27.04 -12.98
N VAL A 504 8.50 -27.88 -12.06
CA VAL A 504 8.37 -27.64 -10.62
C VAL A 504 9.42 -26.61 -10.18
N ASN A 505 9.04 -25.71 -9.29
CA ASN A 505 9.92 -24.68 -8.73
C ASN A 505 10.89 -25.29 -7.69
N ASN A 506 12.17 -25.28 -7.98
CA ASN A 506 13.23 -25.85 -7.13
C ASN A 506 13.65 -24.94 -5.97
N LEU A 507 13.17 -23.70 -5.92
CA LEU A 507 13.45 -22.76 -4.84
C LEU A 507 12.51 -22.91 -3.64
N LEU A 508 11.45 -23.74 -3.73
CA LEU A 508 10.56 -23.96 -2.60
C LEU A 508 11.36 -24.45 -1.39
N PRO A 509 11.17 -23.81 -0.19
CA PRO A 509 11.85 -24.21 1.02
C PRO A 509 11.50 -25.64 1.44
N GLU A 510 12.50 -26.41 1.78
CA GLU A 510 12.38 -27.78 2.30
C GLU A 510 12.72 -27.85 3.79
N SER A 511 13.51 -26.87 4.31
CA SER A 511 13.94 -26.78 5.70
C SER A 511 13.56 -25.43 6.30
N PHE A 512 13.09 -25.46 7.52
CA PHE A 512 12.80 -24.28 8.34
C PHE A 512 13.65 -24.27 9.63
N ALA A 513 14.87 -24.79 9.54
CA ALA A 513 15.78 -24.84 10.65
C ALA A 513 16.17 -23.45 11.15
N ILE A 514 16.08 -23.22 12.45
CA ILE A 514 16.55 -22.00 13.09
C ILE A 514 18.03 -22.14 13.39
N LYS A 515 18.83 -21.24 12.79
CA LYS A 515 20.29 -21.24 12.81
C LYS A 515 20.88 -20.31 13.88
N THR A 516 20.08 -19.47 14.51
CA THR A 516 20.54 -18.29 15.29
C THR A 516 20.29 -18.36 16.79
N GLN A 517 19.94 -19.50 17.37
CA GLN A 517 19.67 -19.65 18.80
C GLN A 517 20.86 -19.23 19.71
N ALA A 518 22.09 -19.33 19.20
CA ALA A 518 23.31 -18.94 19.92
C ALA A 518 23.51 -17.40 20.02
N PHE A 519 22.71 -16.59 19.31
CA PHE A 519 22.92 -15.14 19.19
C PHE A 519 21.83 -14.31 19.87
N LYS A 520 21.00 -14.90 20.73
CA LYS A 520 19.89 -14.23 21.42
C LYS A 520 20.26 -13.02 22.28
N GLU A 521 21.53 -12.89 22.67
CA GLU A 521 22.02 -11.79 23.53
C GLU A 521 22.61 -10.61 22.72
N GLN A 522 22.68 -10.70 21.41
CA GLN A 522 23.22 -9.66 20.55
C GLN A 522 22.28 -8.45 20.51
N LYS A 523 22.71 -7.29 20.98
CA LYS A 523 21.85 -6.10 21.12
C LYS A 523 21.74 -5.25 19.86
N HIS A 524 22.75 -5.28 19.01
CA HIS A 524 22.85 -4.50 17.76
C HIS A 524 23.69 -5.23 16.74
N PRO A 525 23.62 -4.85 15.45
CA PRO A 525 24.42 -5.46 14.40
C PRO A 525 25.92 -5.37 14.69
N GLU A 526 26.62 -6.48 14.56
CA GLU A 526 28.07 -6.57 14.77
C GLU A 526 28.76 -6.81 13.43
N LEU A 527 29.94 -6.20 13.25
CA LEU A 527 30.81 -6.45 12.11
C LEU A 527 31.38 -7.87 12.22
N SER A 528 30.73 -8.84 11.56
CA SER A 528 31.02 -10.27 11.65
C SER A 528 32.00 -10.76 10.60
N TYR A 529 32.25 -9.96 9.58
CA TYR A 529 33.25 -10.25 8.54
C TYR A 529 33.89 -8.95 8.03
N ASP A 530 35.22 -8.87 7.98
CA ASP A 530 35.97 -7.73 7.44
C ASP A 530 37.26 -8.25 6.80
N LYS A 531 37.14 -8.77 5.58
CA LYS A 531 38.30 -9.31 4.81
C LYS A 531 38.04 -9.10 3.32
N ASN A 532 39.10 -9.02 2.54
CA ASN A 532 39.04 -8.96 1.08
C ASN A 532 38.14 -7.83 0.54
N GLY A 533 38.05 -6.69 1.27
CA GLY A 533 37.22 -5.56 0.89
C GLY A 533 35.72 -5.74 1.08
N VAL A 534 35.29 -6.84 1.68
CA VAL A 534 33.89 -7.10 2.03
C VAL A 534 33.70 -6.89 3.53
N LYS A 535 32.72 -6.07 3.91
CA LYS A 535 32.31 -5.85 5.30
C LYS A 535 30.90 -6.31 5.49
N ILE A 536 30.66 -7.25 6.43
CA ILE A 536 29.31 -7.78 6.71
C ILE A 536 28.94 -7.52 8.17
N TRP A 537 27.91 -6.72 8.37
CA TRP A 537 27.24 -6.59 9.66
C TRP A 537 26.14 -7.64 9.75
N ARG A 538 26.05 -8.31 10.88
CA ARG A 538 25.07 -9.35 11.14
C ARG A 538 24.35 -9.12 12.46
N GLN A 539 23.05 -9.36 12.46
CA GLN A 539 22.25 -9.51 13.68
C GLN A 539 21.19 -10.59 13.51
N ALA A 540 21.05 -11.43 14.54
CA ALA A 540 19.88 -12.29 14.70
C ALA A 540 18.70 -11.49 15.26
N SER A 541 17.48 -11.84 14.83
CA SER A 541 16.29 -11.26 15.47
C SER A 541 16.23 -11.58 16.96
N GLN A 542 15.85 -10.61 17.76
CA GLN A 542 15.70 -10.76 19.20
C GLN A 542 14.29 -11.23 19.59
N GLN A 543 13.28 -10.71 18.86
CA GLN A 543 11.87 -10.96 19.17
C GLN A 543 11.26 -12.05 18.27
N PHE A 544 11.78 -12.24 17.06
CA PHE A 544 11.26 -13.18 16.05
C PHE A 544 12.29 -14.27 15.71
N ALA A 545 12.99 -14.78 16.73
CA ALA A 545 14.04 -15.78 16.56
C ALA A 545 13.53 -17.13 16.00
N GLU A 546 12.22 -17.40 16.07
CA GLU A 546 11.58 -18.59 15.51
C GLU A 546 11.26 -18.45 14.01
N GLN A 547 11.43 -17.26 13.42
CA GLN A 547 11.19 -17.05 12.00
C GLN A 547 12.39 -17.55 11.19
N PRO A 548 12.22 -18.53 10.28
CA PRO A 548 13.28 -19.03 9.41
C PRO A 548 13.50 -18.10 8.22
N LYS A 549 13.42 -16.79 8.46
CA LYS A 549 13.51 -15.73 7.45
C LYS A 549 14.66 -14.79 7.76
N GLY A 550 15.06 -14.05 6.75
CA GLY A 550 16.05 -13.00 6.90
C GLY A 550 16.17 -12.10 5.69
N LEU A 551 17.02 -11.09 5.83
CA LEU A 551 17.42 -10.15 4.80
C LEU A 551 18.93 -10.15 4.64
N VAL A 552 19.40 -10.16 3.41
CA VAL A 552 20.77 -9.83 3.01
C VAL A 552 20.70 -8.65 2.05
N GLU A 553 21.34 -7.56 2.41
CA GLU A 553 21.45 -6.37 1.58
C GLU A 553 22.90 -6.10 1.25
N VAL A 554 23.24 -6.19 -0.03
CA VAL A 554 24.59 -6.02 -0.55
C VAL A 554 24.65 -4.64 -1.22
N TYR A 555 25.35 -3.70 -0.60
CA TYR A 555 25.57 -2.38 -1.16
C TYR A 555 26.91 -2.34 -1.90
N ILE A 556 26.83 -2.25 -3.23
CA ILE A 556 27.95 -2.07 -4.15
C ILE A 556 28.07 -0.56 -4.38
N ASN A 557 28.76 0.13 -3.48
CA ASN A 557 28.91 1.59 -3.50
C ASN A 557 30.06 2.04 -4.41
N THR A 558 29.85 3.12 -5.14
CA THR A 558 30.88 3.74 -5.98
C THR A 558 30.90 5.25 -5.77
N GLN A 559 32.03 5.90 -6.08
CA GLN A 559 32.13 7.36 -6.01
C GLN A 559 31.57 8.08 -7.24
N THR A 560 31.38 7.38 -8.33
CA THR A 560 30.98 7.95 -9.61
C THR A 560 29.52 8.36 -9.61
N GLY A 561 28.63 7.56 -9.09
CA GLY A 561 27.19 7.74 -9.18
C GLY A 561 26.61 9.02 -8.52
N LEU A 562 27.30 9.61 -7.56
CA LEU A 562 26.84 10.86 -6.91
C LEU A 562 27.29 12.15 -7.62
N ARG A 563 28.16 12.05 -8.60
CA ARG A 563 28.82 13.22 -9.20
C ARG A 563 28.50 13.41 -10.67
N ASP A 564 27.93 12.38 -11.30
CA ASP A 564 27.77 12.35 -12.73
C ASP A 564 26.37 11.87 -13.13
N ILE A 565 25.68 12.71 -13.90
CA ILE A 565 24.32 12.44 -14.38
C ILE A 565 24.27 11.18 -15.27
N ASN A 566 25.27 10.96 -16.12
CA ASN A 566 25.31 9.80 -17.00
C ASN A 566 25.40 8.50 -16.21
N SER A 567 26.26 8.46 -15.19
CA SER A 567 26.35 7.29 -14.29
C SER A 567 25.06 7.04 -13.53
N THR A 568 24.36 8.10 -13.10
CA THR A 568 23.05 7.97 -12.44
C THR A 568 22.02 7.30 -13.34
N VAL A 569 21.92 7.74 -14.60
CA VAL A 569 21.04 7.11 -15.61
C VAL A 569 21.45 5.65 -15.84
N LEU A 570 22.75 5.42 -16.07
CA LEU A 570 23.26 4.08 -16.39
C LEU A 570 23.07 3.08 -15.26
N TYR A 571 23.23 3.48 -13.97
CA TYR A 571 22.92 2.60 -12.83
C TYR A 571 21.43 2.26 -12.76
N SER A 572 20.54 3.19 -13.06
CA SER A 572 19.10 2.94 -13.11
C SER A 572 18.73 1.99 -14.24
N VAL A 573 19.28 2.22 -15.43
CA VAL A 573 19.10 1.37 -16.61
C VAL A 573 19.68 -0.03 -16.37
N TRP A 574 20.84 -0.13 -15.73
CA TRP A 574 21.42 -1.43 -15.39
C TRP A 574 20.58 -2.22 -14.40
N ALA A 575 20.06 -1.57 -13.36
CA ALA A 575 19.18 -2.22 -12.40
C ALA A 575 17.89 -2.72 -13.08
N ASP A 576 17.29 -1.95 -13.99
CA ASP A 576 16.10 -2.34 -14.75
C ASP A 576 16.39 -3.55 -15.67
N LEU A 577 17.48 -3.50 -16.44
CA LEU A 577 17.93 -4.61 -17.30
C LEU A 577 18.15 -5.89 -16.50
N TYR A 578 18.88 -5.78 -15.40
CA TYR A 578 19.16 -6.91 -14.52
C TYR A 578 17.88 -7.56 -13.97
N ASN A 579 16.97 -6.75 -13.45
CA ASN A 579 15.69 -7.25 -12.93
C ASN A 579 14.81 -7.87 -14.02
N THR A 580 14.87 -7.35 -15.25
CA THR A 580 14.15 -7.90 -16.40
C THR A 580 14.77 -9.24 -16.86
N GLN A 581 16.09 -9.34 -16.92
CA GLN A 581 16.78 -10.59 -17.27
C GLN A 581 16.54 -11.69 -16.24
N LEU A 582 16.48 -11.34 -14.96
CA LEU A 582 16.22 -12.28 -13.86
C LEU A 582 14.74 -12.44 -13.50
N SER A 583 13.81 -12.00 -14.34
CA SER A 583 12.37 -12.03 -14.01
C SER A 583 11.86 -13.45 -13.74
N GLN A 584 12.33 -14.49 -14.45
CA GLN A 584 12.04 -15.89 -14.13
C GLN A 584 12.49 -16.24 -12.71
N LEU A 585 13.75 -15.97 -12.35
CA LEU A 585 14.30 -16.23 -11.02
C LEU A 585 13.53 -15.50 -9.94
N ARG A 586 13.18 -14.25 -10.19
CA ARG A 586 12.38 -13.42 -9.28
C ARG A 586 10.97 -13.98 -9.07
N THR A 587 10.33 -14.47 -10.12
CA THR A 587 9.01 -15.12 -10.04
C THR A 587 9.08 -16.43 -9.26
N GLU A 588 10.06 -17.28 -9.54
CA GLU A 588 10.29 -18.52 -8.78
C GLU A 588 10.59 -18.24 -7.31
N ALA A 589 11.42 -17.25 -7.00
CA ALA A 589 11.72 -16.82 -5.64
C ALA A 589 10.46 -16.32 -4.91
N ALA A 590 9.63 -15.50 -5.57
CA ALA A 590 8.39 -14.99 -5.00
C ALA A 590 7.38 -16.12 -4.65
N ILE A 591 7.23 -17.11 -5.53
CA ILE A 591 6.42 -18.31 -5.28
C ILE A 591 6.97 -19.06 -4.06
N ALA A 592 8.27 -19.11 -3.90
CA ALA A 592 8.97 -19.77 -2.79
C ALA A 592 8.96 -18.95 -1.48
N GLY A 593 8.37 -17.77 -1.45
CA GLY A 593 8.36 -16.87 -0.28
C GLY A 593 9.69 -16.15 -0.05
N MET A 594 10.45 -15.94 -1.11
CA MET A 594 11.68 -15.16 -1.15
C MET A 594 11.55 -14.01 -2.14
N ASN A 595 12.43 -13.03 -2.02
CA ASN A 595 12.52 -11.92 -2.96
C ASN A 595 13.97 -11.65 -3.30
N VAL A 596 14.24 -11.28 -4.55
CA VAL A 596 15.53 -10.76 -5.01
C VAL A 596 15.28 -9.55 -5.90
N ASN A 597 16.03 -8.47 -5.66
CA ASN A 597 15.89 -7.24 -6.42
C ASN A 597 17.21 -6.47 -6.45
N LEU A 598 17.53 -5.89 -7.60
CA LEU A 598 18.61 -4.93 -7.75
C LEU A 598 18.02 -3.52 -7.89
N SER A 599 18.52 -2.58 -7.12
CA SER A 599 18.14 -1.17 -7.21
C SER A 599 19.37 -0.28 -7.38
N SER A 600 19.17 0.87 -8.01
CA SER A 600 20.20 1.90 -8.13
C SER A 600 20.22 2.80 -6.89
N SER A 601 21.41 3.14 -6.44
CA SER A 601 21.68 4.13 -5.42
C SER A 601 22.96 4.86 -5.83
N ASN A 602 23.84 5.21 -4.91
CA ASN A 602 25.20 5.57 -5.30
C ASN A 602 26.02 4.29 -5.64
N GLY A 603 25.76 3.72 -6.78
CA GLY A 603 26.10 2.38 -7.19
C GLY A 603 24.84 1.51 -7.23
N LEU A 604 24.93 0.29 -6.71
CA LEU A 604 23.85 -0.70 -6.75
C LEU A 604 23.59 -1.29 -5.37
N VAL A 605 22.34 -1.68 -5.14
CA VAL A 605 21.93 -2.43 -3.93
C VAL A 605 21.21 -3.69 -4.38
N LEU A 606 21.82 -4.86 -4.08
CA LEU A 606 21.21 -6.17 -4.28
C LEU A 606 20.60 -6.64 -2.96
N SER A 607 19.28 -6.78 -2.94
CA SER A 607 18.52 -7.20 -1.75
C SER A 607 17.95 -8.59 -1.94
N LEU A 608 18.14 -9.47 -0.95
CA LEU A 608 17.51 -10.78 -0.84
C LEU A 608 16.76 -10.85 0.48
N SER A 609 15.52 -11.34 0.47
CA SER A 609 14.71 -11.46 1.70
C SER A 609 13.80 -12.69 1.64
N GLY A 610 13.20 -13.06 2.78
CA GLY A 610 12.29 -14.17 2.91
C GLY A 610 12.90 -15.40 3.59
N PHE A 611 12.44 -16.61 3.27
CA PHE A 611 12.94 -17.84 3.85
C PHE A 611 14.43 -18.01 3.58
N THR A 612 15.22 -18.38 4.61
CA THR A 612 16.67 -18.53 4.50
C THR A 612 17.10 -19.88 3.92
N ASP A 613 16.19 -20.85 3.79
CA ASP A 613 16.43 -22.07 3.01
C ASP A 613 16.46 -21.73 1.52
N LYS A 614 17.41 -22.26 0.76
CA LYS A 614 17.65 -21.96 -0.66
C LYS A 614 18.11 -20.52 -0.97
N GLN A 615 18.28 -19.61 0.01
CA GLN A 615 18.78 -18.26 -0.28
C GLN A 615 20.25 -18.25 -0.76
N ASP A 616 21.07 -19.21 -0.39
CA ASP A 616 22.39 -19.39 -0.94
C ASP A 616 22.35 -19.66 -2.45
N THR A 617 21.45 -20.55 -2.88
CA THR A 617 21.21 -20.84 -4.29
C THR A 617 20.69 -19.61 -5.02
N LEU A 618 19.73 -18.87 -4.41
CA LEU A 618 19.19 -17.65 -4.97
C LEU A 618 20.27 -16.56 -5.10
N LEU A 619 21.13 -16.36 -4.08
CA LEU A 619 22.23 -15.40 -4.12
C LEU A 619 23.22 -15.75 -5.24
N LYS A 620 23.58 -17.02 -5.36
CA LYS A 620 24.53 -17.48 -6.39
C LYS A 620 23.98 -17.23 -7.80
N GLN A 621 22.70 -17.54 -8.05
CA GLN A 621 22.06 -17.27 -9.34
C GLN A 621 21.94 -15.78 -9.60
N ALA A 622 21.57 -14.99 -8.60
CA ALA A 622 21.51 -13.55 -8.69
C ALA A 622 22.87 -12.92 -9.04
N LEU A 623 23.96 -13.37 -8.37
CA LEU A 623 25.30 -12.87 -8.66
C LEU A 623 25.77 -13.27 -10.06
N ALA A 624 25.43 -14.47 -10.55
CA ALA A 624 25.74 -14.88 -11.91
C ALA A 624 25.12 -13.95 -12.96
N GLY A 625 23.94 -13.38 -12.69
CA GLY A 625 23.28 -12.41 -13.57
C GLY A 625 24.08 -11.11 -13.82
N PHE A 626 25.09 -10.81 -13.02
CA PHE A 626 25.99 -9.68 -13.32
C PHE A 626 26.88 -9.93 -14.54
N ASP A 627 27.09 -11.17 -14.94
CA ASP A 627 27.89 -11.55 -16.12
C ASP A 627 27.05 -11.66 -17.39
N ASP A 628 25.73 -11.60 -17.29
CA ASP A 628 24.83 -11.72 -18.44
C ASP A 628 25.13 -10.66 -19.52
N GLU A 629 25.09 -11.11 -20.76
CA GLU A 629 25.25 -10.23 -21.93
C GLU A 629 23.99 -9.35 -22.11
N ILE A 630 24.22 -8.09 -22.40
CA ILE A 630 23.16 -7.11 -22.68
C ILE A 630 23.14 -6.82 -24.17
N SER A 631 22.02 -7.09 -24.84
CA SER A 631 21.86 -6.74 -26.25
C SER A 631 21.58 -5.25 -26.43
N SER A 632 21.94 -4.71 -27.60
CA SER A 632 21.60 -3.31 -27.95
C SER A 632 20.09 -3.08 -27.95
N GLN A 633 19.29 -4.07 -28.30
CA GLN A 633 17.84 -3.99 -28.28
C GLN A 633 17.35 -3.85 -26.84
N ALA A 634 17.80 -4.69 -25.90
CA ALA A 634 17.41 -4.63 -24.49
C ALA A 634 17.83 -3.29 -23.87
N PHE A 635 19.05 -2.82 -24.16
CA PHE A 635 19.51 -1.51 -23.69
C PHE A 635 18.61 -0.36 -24.16
N ASN A 636 18.27 -0.30 -25.44
CA ASN A 636 17.41 0.74 -25.99
C ASN A 636 16.01 0.70 -25.39
N GLN A 637 15.46 -0.50 -25.14
CA GLN A 637 14.18 -0.69 -24.48
C GLN A 637 14.20 -0.21 -23.01
N ALA A 638 15.29 -0.43 -22.29
CA ALA A 638 15.47 0.05 -20.93
C ALA A 638 15.62 1.58 -20.88
N ILE A 639 16.31 2.19 -21.84
CA ILE A 639 16.36 3.66 -21.99
C ILE A 639 14.97 4.24 -22.26
N ASP A 640 14.18 3.64 -23.15
CA ASP A 640 12.80 4.06 -23.43
C ASP A 640 11.93 3.98 -22.17
N ARG A 641 11.97 2.87 -21.41
CA ARG A 641 11.25 2.75 -20.13
C ARG A 641 11.68 3.83 -19.14
N TYR A 642 12.98 4.03 -18.96
CA TYR A 642 13.52 5.02 -18.04
C TYR A 642 13.00 6.44 -18.37
N GLN A 643 12.97 6.82 -19.66
CA GLN A 643 12.47 8.13 -20.08
C GLN A 643 10.96 8.26 -19.84
N ARG A 644 10.18 7.23 -20.16
CA ARG A 644 8.73 7.23 -19.91
C ARG A 644 8.41 7.30 -18.42
N ASP A 645 9.15 6.59 -17.57
CA ASP A 645 8.98 6.64 -16.12
C ASP A 645 9.24 8.05 -15.58
N LEU A 646 10.25 8.75 -16.09
CA LEU A 646 10.52 10.15 -15.71
C LEU A 646 9.40 11.10 -16.17
N LEU A 647 8.84 10.89 -17.37
CA LEU A 647 7.71 11.68 -17.87
C LEU A 647 6.44 11.40 -17.04
N ASN A 648 6.18 10.14 -16.72
CA ASN A 648 5.01 9.72 -15.95
C ASN A 648 5.07 10.20 -14.49
N GLN A 649 6.26 10.38 -13.90
CA GLN A 649 6.40 11.03 -12.59
C GLN A 649 5.82 12.46 -12.57
N GLN A 650 5.80 13.14 -13.71
CA GLN A 650 5.18 14.48 -13.86
C GLN A 650 3.63 14.43 -13.95
N LYS A 651 3.03 13.24 -14.07
CA LYS A 651 1.59 13.02 -14.06
C LYS A 651 1.05 12.58 -12.68
N GLN A 652 1.92 12.37 -11.71
CA GLN A 652 1.55 12.03 -10.34
C GLN A 652 0.82 13.19 -9.65
N PHE A 653 0.19 12.89 -8.51
CA PHE A 653 -0.45 13.92 -7.69
C PHE A 653 0.48 15.10 -7.44
N PRO A 654 0.00 16.35 -7.57
CA PRO A 654 0.81 17.55 -7.31
C PRO A 654 1.55 17.54 -5.98
N TYR A 655 0.93 17.06 -4.88
CA TYR A 655 1.63 16.97 -3.59
C TYR A 655 2.80 15.98 -3.62
N ALA A 656 2.68 14.86 -4.35
CA ALA A 656 3.78 13.89 -4.49
C ALA A 656 4.93 14.48 -5.31
N GLN A 657 4.62 15.20 -6.40
CA GLN A 657 5.61 15.95 -7.15
C GLN A 657 6.30 17.00 -6.28
N ALA A 658 5.55 17.76 -5.45
CA ALA A 658 6.12 18.77 -4.56
C ALA A 658 7.06 18.16 -3.51
N PHE A 659 6.73 16.99 -2.95
CA PHE A 659 7.64 16.27 -2.05
C PHE A 659 8.87 15.69 -2.76
N SER A 660 8.74 15.27 -4.01
CA SER A 660 9.89 14.86 -4.83
C SER A 660 10.85 16.02 -5.02
N GLU A 661 10.35 17.18 -5.45
CA GLU A 661 11.17 18.39 -5.62
C GLU A 661 11.78 18.86 -4.28
N TYR A 662 11.01 18.87 -3.19
CA TYR A 662 11.53 19.13 -1.85
C TYR A 662 12.69 18.20 -1.48
N SER A 663 12.58 16.92 -1.75
CA SER A 663 13.60 15.92 -1.42
C SER A 663 14.89 16.17 -2.19
N LYS A 664 14.80 16.58 -3.47
CA LYS A 664 15.94 16.98 -4.28
C LYS A 664 16.69 18.18 -3.68
N LEU A 665 15.98 19.12 -3.06
CA LEU A 665 16.58 20.30 -2.43
C LEU A 665 17.28 19.99 -1.09
N THR A 666 17.03 18.85 -0.48
CA THR A 666 17.62 18.49 0.82
C THR A 666 18.99 17.83 0.73
N ARG A 667 19.35 17.26 -0.44
CA ARG A 667 20.58 16.46 -0.63
C ARG A 667 21.12 16.58 -2.04
N THR A 668 22.45 16.54 -2.18
CA THR A 668 23.13 16.39 -3.47
C THR A 668 22.90 15.01 -4.11
N GLY A 669 23.20 14.90 -5.40
CA GLY A 669 23.09 13.63 -6.15
C GLY A 669 21.73 13.42 -6.81
N SER A 670 20.90 14.44 -6.86
CA SER A 670 19.69 14.49 -7.68
C SER A 670 19.90 15.43 -8.88
N PHE A 671 19.15 15.20 -9.94
CA PHE A 671 19.23 15.96 -11.18
C PHE A 671 17.84 16.39 -11.64
N ASP A 672 17.79 17.47 -12.42
CA ASP A 672 16.54 17.89 -13.04
C ASP A 672 16.05 16.84 -14.04
N THR A 673 14.74 16.59 -14.06
CA THR A 673 14.12 15.55 -14.87
C THR A 673 14.46 15.68 -16.35
N ASP A 674 14.41 16.90 -16.91
CA ASP A 674 14.74 17.16 -18.30
C ASP A 674 16.22 16.88 -18.62
N ALA A 675 17.10 17.17 -17.65
CA ALA A 675 18.52 16.84 -17.78
C ALA A 675 18.76 15.32 -17.80
N LEU A 676 18.04 14.55 -16.96
CA LEU A 676 18.10 13.09 -16.98
C LEU A 676 17.60 12.50 -18.30
N ILE A 677 16.47 13.00 -18.82
CA ILE A 677 15.92 12.58 -20.13
C ILE A 677 16.93 12.85 -21.24
N LYS A 678 17.51 14.07 -21.26
CA LYS A 678 18.52 14.45 -22.25
C LYS A 678 19.79 13.59 -22.16
N ALA A 679 20.25 13.31 -20.94
CA ALA A 679 21.38 12.41 -20.72
C ALA A 679 21.08 11.01 -21.25
N ALA A 680 19.91 10.44 -20.92
CA ALA A 680 19.49 9.13 -21.39
C ALA A 680 19.50 9.00 -22.93
N GLN A 681 19.10 10.05 -23.66
CA GLN A 681 19.09 10.06 -25.14
C GLN A 681 20.48 9.98 -25.77
N SER A 682 21.52 10.35 -25.05
CA SER A 682 22.89 10.39 -25.57
C SER A 682 23.73 9.16 -25.22
N LEU A 683 23.26 8.34 -24.29
CA LEU A 683 23.98 7.17 -23.77
C LEU A 683 23.87 5.96 -24.68
N THR A 684 24.89 5.14 -24.68
CA THR A 684 25.05 3.95 -25.51
C THR A 684 25.28 2.70 -24.67
N LEU A 685 25.08 1.53 -25.27
CA LEU A 685 25.44 0.24 -24.65
C LEU A 685 26.93 0.18 -24.26
N ALA A 686 27.82 0.81 -25.05
CA ALA A 686 29.25 0.85 -24.73
C ALA A 686 29.53 1.63 -23.43
N ASP A 687 28.77 2.72 -23.17
CA ASP A 687 28.87 3.49 -21.93
C ASP A 687 28.42 2.64 -20.72
N LEU A 688 27.36 1.86 -20.87
CA LEU A 688 26.89 0.94 -19.85
C LEU A 688 27.92 -0.17 -19.58
N GLN A 689 28.50 -0.76 -20.62
CA GLN A 689 29.54 -1.80 -20.49
C GLN A 689 30.77 -1.27 -19.76
N ALA A 690 31.19 -0.04 -20.10
CA ALA A 690 32.31 0.63 -19.40
C ALA A 690 32.00 0.90 -17.92
N LEU A 691 30.79 1.39 -17.61
CA LEU A 691 30.34 1.57 -16.23
C LEU A 691 30.30 0.25 -15.47
N LYS A 692 29.72 -0.80 -16.06
CA LYS A 692 29.63 -2.14 -15.48
C LYS A 692 31.01 -2.67 -15.14
N GLN A 693 31.95 -2.63 -16.07
CA GLN A 693 33.35 -3.05 -15.85
C GLN A 693 34.02 -2.24 -14.74
N SER A 694 33.88 -0.92 -14.75
CA SER A 694 34.45 -0.03 -13.73
C SER A 694 33.85 -0.30 -12.35
N THR A 695 32.56 -0.49 -12.26
CA THR A 695 31.85 -0.75 -11.00
C THR A 695 32.25 -2.08 -10.38
N LEU A 696 32.32 -3.15 -11.18
CA LEU A 696 32.73 -4.46 -10.68
C LEU A 696 34.21 -4.51 -10.27
N ALA A 697 35.07 -3.71 -10.90
CA ALA A 697 36.48 -3.61 -10.57
C ALA A 697 36.78 -2.67 -9.37
N ASN A 698 35.98 -1.58 -9.19
CA ASN A 698 36.27 -0.52 -8.22
C ASN A 698 35.01 -0.15 -7.44
N ASN A 699 34.81 -0.82 -6.33
CA ASN A 699 33.66 -0.58 -5.46
C ASN A 699 34.03 -0.71 -3.98
N ASN A 700 33.12 -0.29 -3.11
CA ASN A 700 33.15 -0.52 -1.68
C ASN A 700 31.97 -1.42 -1.32
N LEU A 701 32.24 -2.64 -0.85
CA LEU A 701 31.20 -3.60 -0.52
C LEU A 701 30.85 -3.53 0.96
N ARG A 702 29.61 -3.22 1.24
CA ARG A 702 29.01 -3.35 2.56
C ARG A 702 27.79 -4.24 2.49
N VAL A 703 27.68 -5.13 3.45
CA VAL A 703 26.57 -6.07 3.55
C VAL A 703 25.91 -5.93 4.90
N PHE A 704 24.60 -5.83 4.89
CA PHE A 704 23.76 -5.93 6.09
C PHE A 704 23.03 -7.26 6.05
N SER A 705 23.18 -8.08 7.09
CA SER A 705 22.52 -9.37 7.23
C SER A 705 21.71 -9.39 8.52
N TYR A 706 20.43 -9.68 8.41
CA TYR A 706 19.49 -9.67 9.53
C TYR A 706 18.59 -10.90 9.53
N GLY A 707 18.40 -11.54 10.69
CA GLY A 707 17.52 -12.68 10.86
C GLY A 707 18.25 -14.01 10.99
N ASN A 708 17.76 -15.05 10.32
CA ASN A 708 18.19 -16.45 10.53
C ASN A 708 19.47 -16.84 9.78
N TYR A 709 20.60 -16.15 10.08
CA TYR A 709 21.92 -16.47 9.52
C TYR A 709 22.94 -16.73 10.61
N ASN A 710 23.70 -17.82 10.51
CA ASN A 710 24.83 -18.11 11.36
C ASN A 710 26.17 -17.68 10.72
N GLN A 711 27.30 -17.90 11.38
CA GLN A 711 28.62 -17.51 10.85
C GLN A 711 28.98 -18.24 9.56
N LYS A 712 28.58 -19.51 9.41
CA LYS A 712 28.80 -20.25 8.16
C LYS A 712 28.06 -19.63 6.97
N ASP A 713 26.84 -19.16 7.19
CA ASP A 713 26.10 -18.45 6.14
C ASP A 713 26.80 -17.14 5.76
N ILE A 714 27.31 -16.38 6.74
CA ILE A 714 28.06 -15.14 6.50
C ILE A 714 29.35 -15.41 5.71
N ASP A 715 30.12 -16.46 6.08
CA ASP A 715 31.33 -16.84 5.37
C ASP A 715 31.03 -17.30 3.93
N ALA A 716 29.92 -17.99 3.70
CA ALA A 716 29.45 -18.38 2.36
C ALA A 716 29.02 -17.14 1.51
N ILE A 717 28.25 -16.20 2.08
CA ILE A 717 27.90 -14.94 1.41
C ILE A 717 29.18 -14.18 1.01
N ALA A 718 30.15 -14.07 1.92
CA ALA A 718 31.41 -13.39 1.64
C ALA A 718 32.22 -14.10 0.52
N ALA A 719 32.20 -15.43 0.48
CA ALA A 719 32.88 -16.22 -0.55
C ALA A 719 32.25 -16.00 -1.93
N GLU A 720 30.93 -16.05 -2.04
CA GLU A 720 30.20 -15.81 -3.31
C GLU A 720 30.44 -14.39 -3.81
N LEU A 721 30.36 -13.39 -2.93
CA LEU A 721 30.63 -11.99 -3.29
C LEU A 721 32.08 -11.78 -3.77
N THR A 722 33.05 -12.39 -3.10
CA THR A 722 34.47 -12.28 -3.47
C THR A 722 34.75 -12.98 -4.80
N ALA A 723 34.02 -14.03 -5.16
CA ALA A 723 34.21 -14.77 -6.41
C ALA A 723 33.80 -13.93 -7.63
N ILE A 724 32.77 -13.11 -7.51
CA ILE A 724 32.21 -12.33 -8.64
C ILE A 724 32.69 -10.88 -8.63
N LEU A 725 32.92 -10.30 -7.46
CA LEU A 725 33.41 -8.94 -7.28
C LEU A 725 34.89 -8.99 -6.88
N PRO A 726 35.83 -8.83 -7.84
CA PRO A 726 37.25 -9.02 -7.58
C PRO A 726 37.77 -7.97 -6.57
N ASN A 727 38.82 -8.39 -5.85
CA ASN A 727 39.44 -7.74 -4.68
C ASN A 727 40.19 -6.40 -4.96
N ASN A 728 39.88 -5.70 -5.99
CA ASN A 728 40.46 -4.37 -6.27
C ASN A 728 39.76 -3.24 -5.50
N HIS A 729 39.48 -3.51 -4.21
CA HIS A 729 38.87 -2.53 -3.35
C HIS A 729 39.86 -1.40 -3.11
N THR A 730 39.66 -0.33 -3.85
CA THR A 730 40.30 0.93 -3.51
C THR A 730 39.92 1.27 -2.08
N LYS A 731 40.82 1.84 -1.31
CA LYS A 731 40.55 2.49 -0.01
C LYS A 731 39.65 3.72 -0.18
N SER A 732 38.69 3.65 -1.11
CA SER A 732 37.76 4.74 -1.35
C SER A 732 36.83 4.83 -0.16
N GLU A 733 36.68 6.03 0.37
CA GLU A 733 35.65 6.33 1.35
C GLU A 733 34.27 5.93 0.79
N PHE A 734 33.40 5.45 1.65
CA PHE A 734 32.03 5.14 1.29
C PHE A 734 31.32 6.43 0.86
N ALA A 735 30.93 6.50 -0.40
CA ALA A 735 30.38 7.72 -0.95
C ALA A 735 28.92 7.92 -0.50
N ARG A 736 28.63 9.12 -0.05
CA ARG A 736 27.28 9.53 0.40
C ARG A 736 26.86 10.85 -0.26
N SER A 737 25.54 11.00 -0.49
CA SER A 737 24.98 12.31 -0.79
C SER A 737 25.15 13.24 0.41
N LYS A 738 25.53 14.49 0.14
CA LYS A 738 25.69 15.49 1.19
C LYS A 738 24.40 16.25 1.37
N ALA A 739 23.99 16.46 2.61
CA ALA A 739 22.80 17.22 2.93
C ALA A 739 23.06 18.74 2.88
N TRP A 740 22.02 19.49 2.54
CA TRP A 740 22.03 20.93 2.71
C TRP A 740 22.26 21.32 4.17
N LEU A 741 23.14 22.29 4.40
CA LEU A 741 23.39 22.91 5.71
C LEU A 741 22.54 24.18 5.81
N PRO A 742 21.41 24.18 6.54
CA PRO A 742 20.54 25.34 6.67
C PRO A 742 21.28 26.56 7.29
N GLN A 743 21.11 27.72 6.70
CA GLN A 743 21.71 28.96 7.21
C GLN A 743 20.62 29.92 7.71
N LEU A 744 20.88 30.64 8.80
CA LEU A 744 19.96 31.67 9.30
C LEU A 744 19.64 32.71 8.23
N GLY A 745 18.36 33.04 8.10
CA GLY A 745 17.87 34.01 7.13
C GLY A 745 17.80 33.52 5.69
N GLU A 746 18.13 32.25 5.44
CA GLU A 746 18.10 31.66 4.10
C GLU A 746 16.69 31.13 3.78
N ALA A 747 16.08 31.62 2.70
CA ALA A 747 14.86 30.99 2.14
C ALA A 747 15.15 30.49 0.71
N ARG A 748 15.07 29.19 0.50
CA ARG A 748 15.23 28.56 -0.82
C ARG A 748 13.83 28.23 -1.37
N VAL A 749 13.53 28.77 -2.56
CA VAL A 749 12.19 28.73 -3.13
C VAL A 749 12.26 28.17 -4.54
N LEU A 750 11.51 27.09 -4.79
CA LEU A 750 11.28 26.53 -6.12
C LEU A 750 9.89 26.91 -6.60
N HIS A 751 9.82 27.63 -7.73
CA HIS A 751 8.60 27.90 -8.48
C HIS A 751 8.60 27.05 -9.75
N LYS A 752 7.57 26.23 -9.95
CA LYS A 752 7.49 25.35 -11.11
C LYS A 752 6.06 25.20 -11.60
N ASP A 753 5.87 25.32 -12.91
CA ASP A 753 4.63 24.95 -13.57
C ASP A 753 4.58 23.44 -13.78
N ILE A 754 3.38 22.84 -13.64
CA ILE A 754 3.14 21.42 -13.84
C ILE A 754 1.92 21.20 -14.73
N ASP A 755 1.93 20.12 -15.49
CA ASP A 755 0.88 19.84 -16.48
C ASP A 755 -0.47 19.44 -15.87
N VAL A 756 -0.48 18.87 -14.66
CA VAL A 756 -1.70 18.50 -13.93
C VAL A 756 -2.46 19.73 -13.42
N ALA A 757 -3.76 19.59 -13.17
CA ALA A 757 -4.62 20.76 -12.99
C ALA A 757 -4.41 21.53 -11.68
N ASP A 758 -4.15 20.82 -10.57
CA ASP A 758 -4.15 21.37 -9.22
C ASP A 758 -2.82 22.04 -8.84
N VAL A 759 -2.89 22.89 -7.82
CA VAL A 759 -1.71 23.52 -7.18
C VAL A 759 -1.21 22.64 -6.03
N ALA A 760 0.11 22.59 -5.81
CA ALA A 760 0.68 22.07 -4.57
C ALA A 760 1.72 23.04 -3.97
N VAL A 761 1.71 23.17 -2.66
CA VAL A 761 2.70 23.93 -1.91
C VAL A 761 3.23 23.10 -0.75
N VAL A 762 4.56 23.03 -0.63
CA VAL A 762 5.27 22.49 0.54
C VAL A 762 6.10 23.61 1.13
N ASP A 763 5.89 23.89 2.41
CA ASP A 763 6.56 25.02 3.09
C ASP A 763 7.15 24.53 4.42
N MET A 764 8.45 24.27 4.40
CA MET A 764 9.21 23.71 5.53
C MET A 764 10.14 24.74 6.14
N THR A 765 10.09 24.83 7.46
CA THR A 765 10.99 25.68 8.26
C THR A 765 11.91 24.77 9.09
N ILE A 766 13.21 25.09 9.08
CA ILE A 766 14.26 24.29 9.69
C ILE A 766 14.75 24.99 10.97
N HIS A 767 14.83 24.23 12.06
CA HIS A 767 15.35 24.76 13.32
C HIS A 767 16.84 25.13 13.19
N PRO A 768 17.29 26.29 13.70
CA PRO A 768 18.65 26.75 13.51
C PRO A 768 19.71 25.91 14.22
N THR A 769 19.33 25.14 15.24
CA THR A 769 20.25 24.28 16.01
C THR A 769 19.99 22.83 15.66
N PRO A 770 21.01 22.02 15.33
CA PRO A 770 20.87 20.58 15.12
C PRO A 770 20.73 19.82 16.44
N GLY A 771 20.25 18.60 16.37
CA GLY A 771 20.32 17.61 17.44
C GLY A 771 19.00 16.92 17.76
N TYR A 772 19.10 15.88 18.59
CA TYR A 772 17.95 15.06 18.99
C TYR A 772 16.93 15.82 19.85
N LYS A 773 17.36 16.81 20.63
CA LYS A 773 16.44 17.67 21.39
C LYS A 773 15.43 18.36 20.47
N GLN A 774 15.87 18.95 19.38
CA GLN A 774 15.02 19.65 18.42
C GLN A 774 14.14 18.68 17.63
N LYS A 775 14.66 17.50 17.28
CA LYS A 775 13.88 16.44 16.66
C LYS A 775 12.76 15.94 17.61
N ALA A 776 13.04 15.81 18.89
CA ALA A 776 12.08 15.42 19.91
C ALA A 776 10.96 16.47 20.09
N GLN A 777 11.32 17.76 20.13
CA GLN A 777 10.37 18.87 20.20
C GLN A 777 9.42 18.87 18.99
N ALA A 778 9.98 18.70 17.78
CA ALA A 778 9.18 18.58 16.56
C ALA A 778 8.24 17.37 16.57
N ALA A 779 8.71 16.23 17.03
CA ALA A 779 7.91 15.00 17.09
C ALA A 779 6.68 15.14 18.02
N VAL A 780 6.85 15.76 19.20
CA VAL A 780 5.74 16.02 20.13
C VAL A 780 4.76 17.04 19.55
N LEU A 781 5.27 18.12 18.95
CA LEU A 781 4.44 19.20 18.40
C LEU A 781 3.63 18.76 17.18
N GLN A 782 4.19 17.89 16.32
CA GLN A 782 3.65 17.55 15.01
C GLN A 782 2.21 17.01 15.08
N GLY A 783 1.90 16.15 16.04
CA GLY A 783 0.59 15.53 16.15
C GLY A 783 -0.53 16.55 16.24
N HIS A 784 -0.41 17.48 17.19
CA HIS A 784 -1.38 18.56 17.39
C HIS A 784 -1.40 19.56 16.21
N PHE A 785 -0.23 19.96 15.73
CA PHE A 785 -0.11 20.91 14.61
C PHE A 785 -0.78 20.35 13.34
N ARG A 786 -0.60 19.07 13.05
CA ARG A 786 -1.22 18.39 11.90
C ARG A 786 -2.74 18.39 12.00
N THR A 787 -3.29 18.04 13.16
CA THR A 787 -4.74 17.97 13.35
C THR A 787 -5.39 19.33 13.17
N ILE A 788 -4.85 20.38 13.81
CA ILE A 788 -5.40 21.74 13.67
C ILE A 788 -5.26 22.25 12.23
N ALA A 789 -4.14 21.95 11.54
CA ALA A 789 -3.96 22.33 10.14
C ALA A 789 -5.00 21.65 9.23
N PHE A 790 -5.24 20.36 9.45
CA PHE A 790 -6.21 19.58 8.70
C PHE A 790 -7.63 20.10 8.92
N ASP A 791 -8.05 20.27 10.17
CA ASP A 791 -9.37 20.74 10.52
C ASP A 791 -9.64 22.13 9.95
N LYS A 792 -8.67 23.02 10.06
CA LYS A 792 -8.82 24.40 9.60
C LYS A 792 -8.92 24.49 8.07
N MET A 793 -7.96 23.91 7.37
CA MET A 793 -7.84 24.10 5.91
C MET A 793 -8.67 23.09 5.10
N ARG A 794 -8.85 21.85 5.57
CA ARG A 794 -9.71 20.88 4.90
C ARG A 794 -11.17 21.00 5.36
N THR A 795 -11.38 20.88 6.68
CA THR A 795 -12.73 20.71 7.22
C THR A 795 -13.50 22.04 7.28
N GLU A 796 -12.88 23.13 7.76
CA GLU A 796 -13.59 24.42 7.86
C GLU A 796 -13.58 25.21 6.56
N GLU A 797 -12.43 25.35 5.93
CA GLU A 797 -12.23 26.23 4.78
C GLU A 797 -12.39 25.51 3.42
N GLN A 798 -12.43 24.18 3.41
CA GLN A 798 -12.63 23.36 2.20
C GLN A 798 -11.61 23.67 1.09
N LEU A 799 -10.38 23.99 1.48
CA LEU A 799 -9.35 24.38 0.50
C LEU A 799 -8.80 23.18 -0.27
N ALA A 800 -8.81 21.99 0.33
CA ALA A 800 -8.10 20.84 -0.23
C ALA A 800 -8.57 19.53 0.36
N TYR A 801 -8.43 18.45 -0.39
CA TYR A 801 -8.52 17.09 0.13
C TYR A 801 -7.21 16.66 0.83
N ALA A 802 -6.07 16.92 0.20
CA ALA A 802 -4.74 16.61 0.74
C ALA A 802 -4.10 17.87 1.35
N VAL A 803 -4.10 17.95 2.67
CA VAL A 803 -3.47 19.02 3.44
C VAL A 803 -3.02 18.50 4.79
N GLY A 804 -1.94 19.03 5.32
CA GLY A 804 -1.46 18.67 6.64
C GLY A 804 -0.17 19.38 7.05
N ALA A 805 0.32 18.98 8.22
CA ALA A 805 1.63 19.37 8.73
C ALA A 805 2.50 18.14 8.94
N LEU A 806 3.80 18.32 8.83
CA LEU A 806 4.77 17.23 8.96
C LEU A 806 6.07 17.72 9.57
N ALA A 807 6.76 16.83 10.28
CA ALA A 807 8.14 17.01 10.72
C ALA A 807 9.06 16.17 9.81
N ARG A 808 10.02 16.82 9.17
CA ARG A 808 11.03 16.15 8.33
C ARG A 808 12.42 16.69 8.68
N PRO A 809 13.26 15.88 9.30
CA PRO A 809 14.64 16.28 9.57
C PRO A 809 15.48 16.25 8.30
N ILE A 810 16.47 17.14 8.22
CA ILE A 810 17.54 17.12 7.23
C ILE A 810 18.83 16.76 7.98
N GLU A 811 19.20 15.50 7.98
CA GLU A 811 20.22 14.92 8.84
C GLU A 811 19.98 15.27 10.32
N ASP A 812 20.86 16.08 10.93
CA ASP A 812 20.74 16.47 12.34
C ASP A 812 19.81 17.63 12.60
N TYR A 813 19.41 18.36 11.58
CA TYR A 813 18.53 19.52 11.70
C TYR A 813 17.05 19.09 11.65
N SER A 814 16.29 19.51 12.66
CA SER A 814 14.84 19.29 12.69
C SER A 814 14.13 20.29 11.78
N GLY A 815 13.17 19.81 11.02
CA GLY A 815 12.28 20.62 10.19
C GLY A 815 10.81 20.34 10.50
N ILE A 816 9.99 21.39 10.43
CA ILE A 816 8.53 21.29 10.56
C ILE A 816 7.87 22.19 9.51
N GLY A 817 6.73 21.80 8.97
CA GLY A 817 6.08 22.57 7.92
C GLY A 817 4.69 22.10 7.55
N LEU A 818 4.16 22.75 6.53
CA LEU A 818 2.83 22.55 5.98
C LEU A 818 2.93 22.09 4.53
N PHE A 819 1.96 21.30 4.11
CA PHE A 819 1.74 20.97 2.71
C PHE A 819 0.26 21.00 2.35
N ILE A 820 -0.03 21.25 1.08
CA ILE A 820 -1.39 21.24 0.53
C ILE A 820 -1.36 20.89 -0.96
N GLN A 821 -2.37 20.16 -1.42
CA GLN A 821 -2.78 20.12 -2.83
C GLN A 821 -4.21 20.66 -2.93
N THR A 822 -4.44 21.62 -3.80
CA THR A 822 -5.73 22.33 -3.87
C THR A 822 -6.21 22.56 -5.31
N PRO A 823 -7.52 22.32 -5.59
CA PRO A 823 -8.16 22.69 -6.85
C PRO A 823 -8.77 24.09 -6.84
N VAL A 824 -8.64 24.88 -5.74
CA VAL A 824 -9.45 26.10 -5.54
C VAL A 824 -8.63 27.39 -5.43
N LYS A 825 -7.33 27.33 -5.12
CA LYS A 825 -6.49 28.54 -4.91
C LYS A 825 -5.13 28.40 -5.57
N GLY A 826 -4.62 29.56 -6.05
CA GLY A 826 -3.28 29.67 -6.61
C GLY A 826 -2.17 29.60 -5.55
N PRO A 827 -0.90 29.40 -5.97
CA PRO A 827 0.23 29.21 -5.04
C PRO A 827 0.40 30.39 -4.08
N LYS A 828 0.28 31.63 -4.56
CA LYS A 828 0.40 32.85 -3.75
C LYS A 828 -0.67 32.93 -2.65
N GLU A 829 -1.91 32.64 -3.01
CA GLU A 829 -3.02 32.65 -2.05
C GLU A 829 -2.82 31.60 -0.96
N ILE A 830 -2.34 30.41 -1.32
CA ILE A 830 -2.01 29.32 -0.37
C ILE A 830 -0.88 29.74 0.54
N GLN A 831 0.18 30.35 0.01
CA GLN A 831 1.29 30.80 0.84
C GLN A 831 0.85 31.86 1.85
N VAL A 832 0.03 32.82 1.44
CA VAL A 832 -0.58 33.83 2.34
C VAL A 832 -1.43 33.15 3.40
N ARG A 833 -2.18 32.10 3.03
CA ARG A 833 -2.99 31.36 3.99
C ARG A 833 -2.13 30.57 4.98
N PHE A 834 -1.04 29.97 4.55
CA PHE A 834 -0.08 29.30 5.43
C PHE A 834 0.53 30.29 6.43
N ASP A 835 0.99 31.46 5.98
CA ASP A 835 1.59 32.47 6.87
C ASP A 835 0.57 33.04 7.89
N LYS A 836 -0.71 33.12 7.51
CA LYS A 836 -1.80 33.45 8.44
C LYS A 836 -2.04 32.33 9.45
N PHE A 837 -2.11 31.08 8.98
CA PHE A 837 -2.35 29.91 9.85
C PHE A 837 -1.24 29.72 10.89
N LYS A 838 0.02 29.94 10.52
CA LYS A 838 1.14 29.89 11.48
C LYS A 838 0.93 30.83 12.67
N LYS A 839 0.36 32.02 12.44
CA LYS A 839 0.05 32.99 13.50
C LYS A 839 -1.19 32.58 14.32
N GLU A 840 -2.21 32.06 13.64
CA GLU A 840 -3.42 31.52 14.29
C GLU A 840 -3.05 30.39 15.24
N TYR A 841 -2.27 29.42 14.75
CA TYR A 841 -1.83 28.26 15.54
C TYR A 841 -0.94 28.66 16.74
N ALA A 842 -0.19 29.73 16.66
CA ALA A 842 0.57 30.22 17.81
C ALA A 842 -0.34 30.55 19.01
N SER A 843 -1.55 31.07 18.76
CA SER A 843 -2.54 31.34 19.80
C SER A 843 -3.07 30.05 20.41
N GLU A 844 -3.38 29.05 19.57
CA GLU A 844 -3.81 27.70 20.01
C GLU A 844 -2.72 27.02 20.87
N LEU A 845 -1.48 27.07 20.39
CA LEU A 845 -0.34 26.47 21.11
C LEU A 845 -0.09 27.19 22.46
N ASN A 846 -0.25 28.50 22.51
CA ASN A 846 -0.11 29.27 23.77
C ASN A 846 -1.21 28.95 24.76
N ALA A 847 -2.42 28.65 24.32
CA ALA A 847 -3.56 28.25 25.13
C ALA A 847 -3.50 26.77 25.59
N MET A 848 -2.58 25.98 25.04
CA MET A 848 -2.45 24.56 25.37
C MET A 848 -2.20 24.35 26.87
N SER A 849 -2.99 23.46 27.49
CA SER A 849 -2.83 23.07 28.88
C SER A 849 -1.68 22.08 29.09
N GLU A 850 -1.13 22.01 30.31
CA GLU A 850 -0.15 20.98 30.69
C GLU A 850 -0.72 19.56 30.54
N GLU A 851 -2.02 19.38 30.78
CA GLU A 851 -2.70 18.09 30.60
C GLU A 851 -2.70 17.67 29.13
N THR A 852 -3.13 18.53 28.20
CA THR A 852 -3.12 18.26 26.76
C THR A 852 -1.70 17.98 26.28
N PHE A 853 -0.73 18.76 26.74
CA PHE A 853 0.68 18.52 26.41
C PHE A 853 1.17 17.16 26.89
N ALA A 854 0.82 16.77 28.14
CA ALA A 854 1.20 15.47 28.70
C ALA A 854 0.61 14.31 27.86
N GLN A 855 -0.63 14.43 27.42
CA GLN A 855 -1.27 13.45 26.54
C GLN A 855 -0.54 13.33 25.19
N LEU A 856 -0.22 14.44 24.54
CA LEU A 856 0.53 14.45 23.27
C LEU A 856 1.93 13.85 23.39
N LYS A 857 2.64 14.22 24.48
CA LYS A 857 3.96 13.65 24.78
C LYS A 857 3.87 12.14 25.02
N ASN A 858 2.89 11.70 25.82
CA ASN A 858 2.67 10.28 26.06
C ASN A 858 2.35 9.54 24.75
N ALA A 859 1.46 10.08 23.90
CA ALA A 859 1.15 9.51 22.59
C ALA A 859 2.40 9.33 21.71
N THR A 860 3.28 10.32 21.73
CA THR A 860 4.56 10.26 20.99
C THR A 860 5.49 9.19 21.56
N LEU A 861 5.61 9.10 22.90
CA LEU A 861 6.43 8.10 23.56
C LEU A 861 5.92 6.67 23.33
N VAL A 862 4.61 6.44 23.42
CA VAL A 862 4.00 5.14 23.14
C VAL A 862 4.34 4.73 21.70
N SER A 863 4.16 5.64 20.74
CA SER A 863 4.48 5.34 19.33
C SER A 863 5.97 5.04 19.08
N LEU A 864 6.88 5.77 19.73
CA LEU A 864 8.33 5.53 19.58
C LEU A 864 8.80 4.26 20.28
N LYS A 865 8.17 3.91 21.42
CA LYS A 865 8.51 2.70 22.21
C LYS A 865 7.77 1.47 21.72
N GLU A 866 6.84 1.62 20.78
CA GLU A 866 6.07 0.51 20.21
C GLU A 866 6.99 -0.64 19.80
N GLN A 867 6.65 -1.85 20.29
CA GLN A 867 7.42 -3.04 19.98
C GLN A 867 7.23 -3.45 18.51
N PRO A 868 8.25 -3.96 17.86
CA PRO A 868 8.11 -4.44 16.49
C PRO A 868 7.09 -5.59 16.42
N LYS A 869 6.29 -5.59 15.37
CA LYS A 869 5.25 -6.61 15.12
C LYS A 869 5.80 -7.80 14.32
N ASN A 870 6.87 -7.57 13.59
CA ASN A 870 7.47 -8.53 12.67
C ASN A 870 8.96 -8.25 12.49
N LEU A 871 9.62 -9.14 11.75
CA LEU A 871 11.06 -9.07 11.50
C LEU A 871 11.47 -7.75 10.80
N SER A 872 10.65 -7.24 9.91
CA SER A 872 10.93 -5.98 9.18
C SER A 872 10.86 -4.76 10.10
N ASP A 873 9.89 -4.71 11.01
CA ASP A 873 9.76 -3.60 11.97
C ASP A 873 10.96 -3.55 12.93
N GLU A 874 11.41 -4.73 13.38
CA GLU A 874 12.59 -4.84 14.26
C GLU A 874 13.88 -4.39 13.55
N MET A 875 14.02 -4.76 12.28
CA MET A 875 15.19 -4.46 11.48
C MET A 875 15.25 -2.99 11.03
N SER A 876 14.09 -2.37 10.73
CA SER A 876 14.03 -1.06 10.04
C SER A 876 14.84 0.06 10.69
N PRO A 877 14.82 0.28 12.01
CA PRO A 877 15.67 1.32 12.63
C PRO A 877 17.16 1.01 12.49
N LEU A 878 17.53 -0.27 12.53
CA LEU A 878 18.92 -0.72 12.47
C LEU A 878 19.51 -0.54 11.07
N ILE A 879 18.80 -0.96 10.03
CA ILE A 879 19.26 -0.77 8.65
C ILE A 879 19.32 0.70 8.26
N ASN A 880 18.40 1.54 8.78
CA ASN A 880 18.47 2.98 8.60
C ASN A 880 19.72 3.60 9.23
N ASP A 881 20.10 3.14 10.43
CA ASP A 881 21.34 3.55 11.09
C ASP A 881 22.57 3.08 10.30
N TRP A 882 22.55 1.84 9.79
CA TRP A 882 23.60 1.30 8.95
C TRP A 882 23.82 2.14 7.67
N TYR A 883 22.75 2.51 6.97
CA TYR A 883 22.84 3.40 5.80
C TYR A 883 23.40 4.79 6.13
N ARG A 884 23.15 5.27 7.35
CA ARG A 884 23.67 6.55 7.85
C ARG A 884 25.05 6.47 8.46
N GLU A 885 25.65 5.29 8.49
CA GLU A 885 26.94 5.02 9.16
C GLU A 885 26.91 5.30 10.68
N ASN A 886 25.70 5.26 11.29
CA ASN A 886 25.58 5.22 12.74
C ASN A 886 25.74 3.77 13.22
N PHE A 887 26.97 3.31 13.35
CA PHE A 887 27.29 1.92 13.75
C PHE A 887 27.13 1.67 15.24
N ASP A 888 26.72 2.66 16.02
CA ASP A 888 26.25 2.49 17.39
C ASP A 888 24.77 1.99 17.43
N PHE A 889 24.03 2.11 16.33
CA PHE A 889 22.66 1.66 16.14
C PHE A 889 21.68 2.15 17.23
N ASP A 890 21.81 3.41 17.66
CA ASP A 890 21.16 3.97 18.85
C ASP A 890 20.29 5.22 18.56
N SER A 891 20.03 5.54 17.29
CA SER A 891 19.28 6.76 16.92
C SER A 891 17.87 6.81 17.51
N LYS A 892 17.17 5.66 17.54
CA LYS A 892 15.84 5.53 18.13
C LYS A 892 15.87 5.79 19.65
N GLN A 893 16.83 5.22 20.34
CA GLN A 893 17.02 5.36 21.79
C GLN A 893 17.37 6.81 22.17
N LYS A 894 18.26 7.46 21.39
CA LYS A 894 18.61 8.88 21.58
C LYS A 894 17.37 9.78 21.43
N LEU A 895 16.54 9.50 20.41
CA LEU A 895 15.29 10.26 20.21
C LEU A 895 14.32 10.07 21.39
N ILE A 896 14.08 8.84 21.81
CA ILE A 896 13.21 8.53 22.97
C ILE A 896 13.68 9.27 24.23
N ALA A 897 14.98 9.18 24.54
CA ALA A 897 15.56 9.82 25.71
C ALA A 897 15.39 11.35 25.70
N GLU A 898 15.39 11.98 24.53
CA GLU A 898 15.13 13.42 24.42
C GLU A 898 13.62 13.73 24.49
N VAL A 899 12.74 12.90 23.91
CA VAL A 899 11.28 13.10 24.03
C VAL A 899 10.85 13.04 25.50
N GLU A 900 11.44 12.17 26.31
CA GLU A 900 11.16 12.08 27.76
C GLU A 900 11.44 13.39 28.52
N LYS A 901 12.35 14.23 28.01
CA LYS A 901 12.74 15.50 28.62
C LYS A 901 11.92 16.70 28.14
N VAL A 902 11.23 16.60 27.01
CA VAL A 902 10.48 17.71 26.39
C VAL A 902 9.42 18.23 27.35
N THR A 903 9.33 19.55 27.49
CA THR A 903 8.34 20.28 28.24
C THR A 903 7.42 21.11 27.34
N LEU A 904 6.28 21.58 27.85
CA LEU A 904 5.38 22.48 27.13
C LEU A 904 6.11 23.78 26.70
N ALA A 905 6.98 24.30 27.56
CA ALA A 905 7.80 25.47 27.23
C ALA A 905 8.75 25.19 26.05
N ASP A 906 9.33 23.99 25.99
CA ASP A 906 10.22 23.59 24.89
C ASP A 906 9.50 23.57 23.53
N ILE A 907 8.28 23.04 23.43
CA ILE A 907 7.54 23.01 22.15
C ILE A 907 7.07 24.41 21.73
N LYS A 908 6.72 25.28 22.70
CA LYS A 908 6.40 26.70 22.43
C LYS A 908 7.62 27.44 21.92
N ASP A 909 8.77 27.27 22.56
CA ASP A 909 10.04 27.84 22.11
C ASP A 909 10.45 27.30 20.72
N TYR A 910 10.36 26.01 20.50
CA TYR A 910 10.61 25.40 19.19
C TYR A 910 9.76 26.03 18.08
N TYR A 911 8.46 26.25 18.35
CA TYR A 911 7.56 26.88 17.39
C TYR A 911 7.94 28.33 17.12
N GLN A 912 8.35 29.08 18.14
CA GLN A 912 8.87 30.46 17.99
C GLN A 912 10.17 30.50 17.17
N GLN A 913 11.07 29.55 17.40
CA GLN A 913 12.36 29.49 16.70
C GLN A 913 12.27 28.96 15.27
N THR A 914 11.16 28.31 14.90
CA THR A 914 10.91 27.78 13.55
C THR A 914 9.83 28.58 12.82
N MET A 915 8.57 28.28 13.07
CA MET A 915 7.44 28.76 12.26
C MET A 915 7.18 30.25 12.35
N LEU A 916 7.55 30.90 13.44
CA LEU A 916 7.39 32.34 13.65
C LEU A 916 8.69 33.13 13.52
N ASN A 917 9.82 32.46 13.41
CA ASN A 917 11.11 33.13 13.26
C ASN A 917 11.39 33.49 11.77
N PRO A 918 11.42 34.79 11.40
CA PRO A 918 11.71 35.20 10.03
C PRO A 918 13.15 34.91 9.60
N GLN A 919 14.05 34.61 10.55
CA GLN A 919 15.43 34.21 10.30
C GLN A 919 15.64 32.70 10.27
N ALA A 920 14.63 31.88 10.51
CA ALA A 920 14.77 30.44 10.37
C ALA A 920 14.97 30.07 8.89
N ALA A 921 15.84 29.08 8.63
CA ALA A 921 16.05 28.58 7.29
C ALA A 921 14.76 27.95 6.75
N ARG A 922 14.46 28.16 5.47
CA ARG A 922 13.20 27.75 4.86
C ARG A 922 13.42 27.09 3.50
N LEU A 923 12.77 25.95 3.27
CA LEU A 923 12.60 25.36 1.95
C LEU A 923 11.14 25.43 1.56
N ASN A 924 10.87 26.04 0.40
CA ASN A 924 9.53 26.24 -0.10
C ASN A 924 9.43 25.76 -1.55
N VAL A 925 8.47 24.90 -1.82
CA VAL A 925 8.17 24.39 -3.16
C VAL A 925 6.75 24.80 -3.51
N GLN A 926 6.59 25.55 -4.59
CA GLN A 926 5.31 25.99 -5.12
C GLN A 926 5.15 25.41 -6.52
N LEU A 927 4.21 24.48 -6.68
CA LEU A 927 3.85 23.91 -7.97
C LEU A 927 2.53 24.51 -8.44
N ARG A 928 2.54 25.11 -9.63
CA ARG A 928 1.37 25.75 -10.22
C ARG A 928 0.79 24.86 -11.33
N GLY A 929 -0.39 24.30 -11.06
CA GLY A 929 -1.10 23.48 -12.03
C GLY A 929 -1.69 24.25 -13.19
N SER A 930 -1.99 23.56 -14.28
CA SER A 930 -2.48 24.13 -15.53
C SER A 930 -3.77 24.96 -15.38
N LYS A 931 -4.65 24.60 -14.45
CA LYS A 931 -5.86 25.35 -14.11
C LYS A 931 -5.56 26.75 -13.53
N PHE A 932 -4.37 26.96 -13.02
CA PHE A 932 -3.95 28.19 -12.33
C PHE A 932 -2.83 28.92 -13.06
N SER A 933 -2.67 28.72 -14.36
CA SER A 933 -1.61 29.31 -15.20
C SER A 933 -1.51 30.84 -15.06
N ASP A 934 -2.63 31.52 -14.83
CA ASP A 934 -2.70 32.98 -14.64
C ASP A 934 -2.44 33.43 -13.18
N SER A 935 -2.29 32.48 -12.23
CA SER A 935 -2.03 32.81 -10.84
C SER A 935 -0.55 33.12 -10.60
N GLU A 936 -0.27 33.99 -9.63
CA GLU A 936 1.10 34.33 -9.26
C GLU A 936 1.69 33.31 -8.25
N PHE A 937 3.01 33.15 -8.32
CA PHE A 937 3.77 32.54 -7.22
C PHE A 937 3.97 33.53 -6.08
N ALA A 938 4.13 33.03 -4.86
CA ALA A 938 4.46 33.87 -3.73
C ALA A 938 5.98 34.07 -3.63
N ASP A 939 6.41 35.33 -3.51
CA ASP A 939 7.76 35.60 -3.08
C ASP A 939 7.89 35.61 -1.56
N LEU A 940 8.95 35.04 -1.05
CA LEU A 940 9.26 35.00 0.37
C LEU A 940 10.35 36.06 0.74
N PRO A 941 10.35 36.58 1.97
CA PRO A 941 11.44 37.43 2.43
C PRO A 941 12.79 36.74 2.31
N ASN A 942 13.81 37.47 1.82
CA ASN A 942 15.19 36.98 1.66
C ASN A 942 15.32 35.69 0.82
N GLN A 943 14.42 35.50 -0.15
CA GLN A 943 14.44 34.28 -0.97
C GLN A 943 15.60 34.26 -1.97
N THR A 944 16.13 33.08 -2.17
CA THR A 944 16.92 32.72 -3.36
C THR A 944 16.10 31.70 -4.17
N LYS A 945 15.78 32.06 -5.41
CA LYS A 945 15.03 31.19 -6.30
C LYS A 945 15.92 30.06 -6.81
N VAL A 946 15.43 28.85 -6.75
CA VAL A 946 16.06 27.67 -7.35
C VAL A 946 15.67 27.64 -8.83
N THR A 947 16.64 27.82 -9.70
CA THR A 947 16.45 27.85 -11.17
C THR A 947 16.83 26.52 -11.83
N SER A 948 17.78 25.80 -11.24
CA SER A 948 18.18 24.45 -11.59
C SER A 948 18.86 23.80 -10.38
N LEU A 949 18.91 22.47 -10.33
CA LEU A 949 19.60 21.77 -9.25
C LEU A 949 21.12 21.96 -9.29
N ASP A 950 21.74 22.05 -10.47
CA ASP A 950 23.19 22.30 -10.60
C ASP A 950 23.59 23.67 -10.02
N ALA A 951 22.84 24.73 -10.38
CA ALA A 951 23.06 26.04 -9.82
C ALA A 951 22.82 26.06 -8.31
N TYR A 952 21.76 25.39 -7.85
CA TYR A 952 21.43 25.29 -6.45
C TYR A 952 22.52 24.59 -5.64
N TYR A 953 23.01 23.43 -6.06
CA TYR A 953 24.05 22.69 -5.33
C TYR A 953 25.40 23.42 -5.32
N SER A 954 25.66 24.27 -6.32
CA SER A 954 26.86 25.10 -6.36
C SER A 954 26.81 26.27 -5.38
N ASP A 955 25.61 26.74 -5.03
CA ASP A 955 25.40 27.93 -4.18
C ASP A 955 25.19 27.59 -2.70
N ILE A 956 24.69 26.37 -2.38
CA ILE A 956 24.38 25.99 -0.99
C ILE A 956 25.61 25.54 -0.21
N LYS A 957 25.53 25.71 1.11
CA LYS A 957 26.44 25.02 2.02
C LYS A 957 25.97 23.59 2.30
N LEU A 958 26.91 22.69 2.39
CA LEU A 958 26.66 21.27 2.64
C LEU A 958 27.14 20.88 4.04
N GLN A 959 26.40 19.97 4.67
CA GLN A 959 26.83 19.31 5.89
C GLN A 959 28.10 18.47 5.60
N LYS A 960 29.01 18.40 6.59
CA LYS A 960 30.28 17.67 6.45
C LYS A 960 30.06 16.17 6.42
#